data_7310512af2164693041a7afa70a7f64f
#
_entry.id   7310512af2164693041a7afa70a7f64f
#
_cell.length_a   1.000
_cell.length_b   1.000
_cell.length_c   1.000
_cell.angle_alpha   90.00
_cell.angle_beta   90.00
_cell.angle_gamma   90.00
#
_symmetry.space_group_name_H-M   'P 1'
#
loop_
_entity.id
_entity.type
_entity.pdbx_description
1 polymer ?
#
loop_
_entity_poly.entity_id
_entity_poly.type
_entity_poly.pdbx_seq_one_letter_code
_entity_poly.pdbx_strand_id
1 'polypeptide(L)'
;MKHIAFSLLFLLCVNAYSYAPRGMLQIELHSPHAVKHFSAGKGVVFENLPAKRRLRKDLGRTLVCKFPDDLNGKWQKRSFTFTPGSDGTCLLLLKAAFNGQNKFHPFLHIDQVTLQGASLKNGGFEMLDKKGIPLHWQGSKNFSAQKNALEGKNYAKVSFPAGISQFLTVKKDVPVTVTLYVRQESPRPEPRHKEVMTNIYTDFDGSSVHISSGRLTLIPTFENCSYYINRTPAERGKKYSAKVWYRKADHQTWIPVLDPVDMKLEQAWRGSIMLLEENTSYEFKALISGKKKSELRASFRTRDSRFKVGKTIVLDSKNFNGFLSTIISGTPDGYTLYKAAPNFVLKGKKALPGGVIECTNARYVIFEGLTIDANGSRHAIALKDCHDIVVRNCDISNFGLTDNVRDMKQQGRWTYKGRVMNYDGGINIAGSKNTLVERCFIHSPHSTANAWIYSHPTGPSAVHVAYTKGGTVLRYNDFIGSDARRWNDAVESSGNGLIYGGFFRDSDIYGNVFACSNDDSIELEGGEMNIRFYFNRVQSSLSGVSTGSCRLGPSYQFRNVYYKLGDENNYKSCCFKNGHGNQGDGTLFFLNNSVYAPGAWGAHNSPPHALPAVYSPPLKAFSRNNILHSKAFIHKGWYNWNIDFDNDLFSADNPAALKNEIPILKKAKLEPNALYADPGYIDPDNGDLRLQKNSPARNRAVTLPGLPVKHLGAFQDDGKDIPFRPIPVNTDKKEVNFTPDNRNASFQVTMSASEKGFSSSFKVHCNDSFFSVTPSAGKFKSGEKTTFTVTLNNDKIKFAKLHNGVAVIRFADGFSRVLNVHADFRKDKTLQKHDRKNLITVQNLRSSGNLYEGTVTIPAKGCYFLFAEVPIGKISKSIVTFSIGKVKNGSSARFATIKPGLGLLYTGSLSAWYFFLDKGTFPVTVKGLAPGQKIKNIFLTSQPEELLRSYE
;
A
#
# COMPACT_ATOMS: atom_id res chain seq x y z
N MET A 1 46.73 -23.86 3.79
CA MET A 1 45.91 -24.31 2.64
C MET A 1 44.43 -24.61 2.95
N LYS A 2 44.04 -24.95 4.20
CA LYS A 2 42.61 -25.20 4.53
C LYS A 2 41.73 -23.95 4.69
N HIS A 3 42.29 -22.79 4.96
CA HIS A 3 41.53 -21.52 5.05
C HIS A 3 41.30 -20.82 3.71
N ILE A 4 42.06 -21.14 2.66
CA ILE A 4 41.83 -20.57 1.33
C ILE A 4 40.70 -21.30 0.59
N ALA A 5 40.51 -22.61 0.84
CA ALA A 5 39.39 -23.35 0.25
C ALA A 5 38.01 -22.95 0.78
N PHE A 6 37.92 -22.53 2.07
CA PHE A 6 36.65 -22.09 2.66
C PHE A 6 36.24 -20.70 2.15
N SER A 7 37.19 -19.81 1.90
CA SER A 7 36.94 -18.49 1.33
C SER A 7 36.57 -18.53 -0.16
N LEU A 8 37.11 -19.47 -0.92
CA LEU A 8 36.72 -19.68 -2.32
C LEU A 8 35.33 -20.31 -2.45
N LEU A 9 34.94 -21.22 -1.56
CA LEU A 9 33.60 -21.79 -1.53
C LEU A 9 32.54 -20.76 -1.15
N PHE A 10 32.88 -19.81 -0.26
CA PHE A 10 31.99 -18.72 0.13
C PHE A 10 31.87 -17.65 -0.98
N LEU A 11 32.94 -17.39 -1.74
CA LEU A 11 32.91 -16.49 -2.91
C LEU A 11 32.14 -17.12 -4.09
N LEU A 12 32.15 -18.43 -4.26
CA LEU A 12 31.38 -19.14 -5.29
C LEU A 12 29.89 -19.22 -4.94
N CYS A 13 29.52 -19.27 -3.65
CA CYS A 13 28.13 -19.21 -3.21
C CYS A 13 27.53 -17.80 -3.32
N VAL A 14 28.33 -16.72 -3.29
CA VAL A 14 27.82 -15.34 -3.37
C VAL A 14 27.58 -14.90 -4.82
N ASN A 15 28.20 -15.58 -5.82
CA ASN A 15 28.00 -15.29 -7.24
C ASN A 15 26.87 -16.07 -7.91
N ALA A 16 26.11 -16.88 -7.18
CA ALA A 16 25.03 -17.73 -7.72
C ALA A 16 23.62 -17.26 -7.37
N TYR A 17 23.43 -16.09 -6.78
CA TYR A 17 22.10 -15.50 -6.64
C TYR A 17 21.71 -14.74 -7.91
N SER A 18 21.50 -15.49 -9.00
CA SER A 18 20.62 -15.02 -10.06
C SER A 18 19.20 -14.95 -9.48
N TYR A 19 18.57 -13.83 -9.61
CA TYR A 19 17.23 -13.49 -9.07
C TYR A 19 16.05 -14.26 -9.68
N ALA A 20 16.29 -15.37 -10.35
CA ALA A 20 15.22 -16.25 -10.75
C ALA A 20 14.90 -17.20 -9.60
N PRO A 21 13.69 -17.17 -9.03
CA PRO A 21 13.31 -18.14 -8.02
C PRO A 21 13.44 -19.52 -8.64
N ARG A 22 14.27 -20.38 -8.01
CA ARG A 22 14.40 -21.76 -8.45
C ARG A 22 13.11 -22.50 -8.13
N GLY A 23 12.59 -23.19 -9.11
CA GLY A 23 11.42 -24.02 -8.96
C GLY A 23 11.72 -25.25 -8.13
N MET A 24 10.85 -25.55 -7.20
CA MET A 24 10.88 -26.76 -6.40
C MET A 24 9.66 -27.59 -6.72
N LEU A 25 9.86 -28.83 -7.16
CA LEU A 25 8.76 -29.76 -7.36
C LEU A 25 8.22 -30.25 -6.02
N GLN A 26 6.91 -30.19 -5.85
CA GLN A 26 6.20 -30.81 -4.73
C GLN A 26 5.22 -31.87 -5.26
N ILE A 27 5.32 -33.05 -4.71
CA ILE A 27 4.38 -34.14 -4.94
C ILE A 27 3.62 -34.40 -3.65
N GLU A 28 2.30 -34.42 -3.72
CA GLU A 28 1.44 -34.78 -2.60
C GLU A 28 0.70 -36.06 -2.91
N LEU A 29 0.73 -37.00 -1.97
CA LEU A 29 -0.04 -38.22 -2.03
C LEU A 29 -1.10 -38.18 -0.93
N HIS A 30 -2.35 -38.09 -1.28
CA HIS A 30 -3.47 -38.12 -0.34
C HIS A 30 -4.06 -39.52 -0.30
N SER A 31 -4.00 -40.16 0.86
CA SER A 31 -4.47 -41.53 1.05
C SER A 31 -5.38 -41.62 2.27
N PRO A 32 -6.44 -42.44 2.26
CA PRO A 32 -7.23 -42.73 3.43
C PRO A 32 -6.44 -43.46 4.52
N HIS A 33 -5.35 -44.15 4.15
CA HIS A 33 -4.56 -44.97 5.03
C HIS A 33 -3.11 -44.55 5.07
N ALA A 34 -2.38 -45.02 6.11
CA ALA A 34 -0.97 -44.72 6.29
C ALA A 34 -0.11 -45.29 5.15
N VAL A 35 0.83 -44.50 4.66
CA VAL A 35 1.92 -45.00 3.82
C VAL A 35 2.97 -45.58 4.75
N LYS A 36 3.36 -46.84 4.52
CA LYS A 36 4.28 -47.57 5.42
C LYS A 36 5.75 -47.21 5.21
N HIS A 37 6.15 -47.17 3.95
CA HIS A 37 7.53 -46.89 3.55
C HIS A 37 7.53 -45.89 2.40
N PHE A 38 8.52 -45.02 2.40
CA PHE A 38 8.73 -44.07 1.29
C PHE A 38 10.24 -43.81 1.13
N SER A 39 10.66 -43.64 -0.11
CA SER A 39 12.05 -43.38 -0.45
C SER A 39 12.13 -42.52 -1.70
N ALA A 40 13.17 -41.68 -1.77
CA ALA A 40 13.48 -40.87 -2.96
C ALA A 40 14.97 -40.57 -3.01
N GLY A 41 15.44 -39.90 -4.04
CA GLY A 41 16.84 -39.51 -4.20
C GLY A 41 17.33 -38.56 -3.10
N LYS A 42 18.63 -38.31 -3.07
CA LYS A 42 19.31 -37.46 -2.08
C LYS A 42 18.69 -36.03 -2.07
N GLY A 43 18.48 -35.45 -0.89
CA GLY A 43 17.97 -34.09 -0.70
C GLY A 43 16.47 -33.94 -0.77
N VAL A 44 15.69 -34.99 -0.93
CA VAL A 44 14.22 -34.97 -0.88
C VAL A 44 13.74 -34.94 0.56
N VAL A 45 12.83 -34.02 0.86
CA VAL A 45 12.23 -33.88 2.19
C VAL A 45 10.82 -34.46 2.17
N PHE A 46 10.51 -35.29 3.16
CA PHE A 46 9.18 -35.88 3.35
C PHE A 46 8.50 -35.31 4.58
N GLU A 47 7.23 -34.93 4.42
CA GLU A 47 6.36 -34.49 5.50
C GLU A 47 5.07 -35.32 5.50
N ASN A 48 4.77 -35.99 6.60
CA ASN A 48 3.53 -36.75 6.78
C ASN A 48 2.56 -35.90 7.60
N LEU A 49 1.58 -35.32 6.94
CA LEU A 49 0.66 -34.36 7.51
C LEU A 49 -0.76 -34.95 7.62
N PRO A 50 -1.53 -34.58 8.66
CA PRO A 50 -2.97 -34.86 8.67
C PRO A 50 -3.60 -34.16 7.45
N ALA A 51 -4.61 -34.78 6.84
CA ALA A 51 -5.27 -34.25 5.66
C ALA A 51 -5.73 -32.80 5.85
N LYS A 52 -5.27 -31.88 4.99
CA LYS A 52 -5.76 -30.51 4.99
C LYS A 52 -7.24 -30.52 4.58
N ARG A 53 -8.10 -29.83 5.34
CA ARG A 53 -9.56 -29.77 5.26
C ARG A 53 -10.19 -29.44 3.89
N ARG A 54 -9.40 -29.11 2.86
CA ARG A 54 -9.91 -28.73 1.51
C ARG A 54 -10.01 -29.89 0.52
N LEU A 55 -9.45 -31.03 0.84
CA LEU A 55 -9.54 -32.23 0.02
C LEU A 55 -10.52 -33.21 0.72
N ARG A 56 -11.20 -34.02 -0.09
CA ARG A 56 -12.29 -34.93 0.36
C ARG A 56 -12.02 -35.58 1.72
N LYS A 57 -13.04 -35.64 2.58
CA LYS A 57 -12.96 -36.16 3.96
C LYS A 57 -12.46 -37.61 4.08
N ASP A 58 -12.57 -38.36 2.98
CA ASP A 58 -12.16 -39.75 2.86
C ASP A 58 -10.66 -39.97 2.62
N LEU A 59 -9.89 -38.89 2.37
CA LEU A 59 -8.45 -38.96 2.14
C LEU A 59 -7.68 -38.50 3.39
N GLY A 60 -7.67 -39.31 4.41
CA GLY A 60 -7.29 -38.98 5.80
C GLY A 60 -5.84 -38.55 6.07
N ARG A 61 -4.89 -38.81 5.20
CA ARG A 61 -3.46 -38.43 5.37
C ARG A 61 -2.86 -37.90 4.09
N THR A 62 -1.89 -37.00 4.22
CA THR A 62 -1.13 -36.43 3.10
C THR A 62 0.36 -36.65 3.32
N LEU A 63 0.97 -37.43 2.44
CA LEU A 63 2.43 -37.47 2.32
C LEU A 63 2.86 -36.38 1.33
N VAL A 64 3.67 -35.45 1.78
CA VAL A 64 4.27 -34.39 0.98
C VAL A 64 5.72 -34.74 0.70
N CYS A 65 6.09 -34.77 -0.57
CA CYS A 65 7.46 -35.02 -1.04
C CYS A 65 7.93 -33.72 -1.74
N LYS A 66 8.91 -33.05 -1.17
CA LYS A 66 9.53 -31.84 -1.72
C LYS A 66 10.92 -32.19 -2.25
N PHE A 67 11.13 -31.96 -3.53
CA PHE A 67 12.42 -32.16 -4.18
C PHE A 67 13.32 -30.94 -3.99
N PRO A 68 14.66 -31.08 -4.14
CA PRO A 68 15.57 -29.94 -4.08
C PRO A 68 15.20 -28.82 -5.04
N ASP A 69 15.55 -27.58 -4.69
CA ASP A 69 15.34 -26.35 -5.49
C ASP A 69 16.41 -26.17 -6.58
N ASP A 70 16.73 -27.26 -7.28
CA ASP A 70 17.80 -27.36 -8.29
C ASP A 70 17.28 -27.33 -9.73
N LEU A 71 15.96 -27.11 -9.92
CA LEU A 71 15.36 -27.10 -11.25
C LEU A 71 15.85 -25.91 -12.08
N ASN A 72 16.05 -26.17 -13.35
CA ASN A 72 16.44 -25.21 -14.36
C ASN A 72 15.66 -25.45 -15.68
N GLY A 73 16.02 -24.76 -16.77
CA GLY A 73 15.36 -24.90 -18.06
C GLY A 73 15.53 -26.26 -18.76
N LYS A 74 16.34 -27.16 -18.20
CA LYS A 74 16.56 -28.51 -18.77
C LYS A 74 15.66 -29.53 -18.10
N TRP A 75 15.21 -30.51 -18.84
CA TRP A 75 14.43 -31.63 -18.31
C TRP A 75 15.28 -32.47 -17.36
N GLN A 76 14.74 -32.75 -16.17
CA GLN A 76 15.39 -33.52 -15.10
C GLN A 76 14.45 -34.61 -14.65
N LYS A 77 14.95 -35.82 -14.54
CA LYS A 77 14.20 -36.98 -14.02
C LYS A 77 14.05 -36.86 -12.50
N ARG A 78 12.85 -37.11 -11.98
CA ARG A 78 12.54 -37.21 -10.57
C ARG A 78 11.76 -38.50 -10.33
N SER A 79 12.05 -39.16 -9.20
CA SER A 79 11.38 -40.40 -8.84
C SER A 79 11.21 -40.47 -7.32
N PHE A 80 10.12 -41.10 -6.88
CA PHE A 80 9.93 -41.49 -5.50
C PHE A 80 9.09 -42.75 -5.42
N THR A 81 9.33 -43.55 -4.37
CA THR A 81 8.63 -44.80 -4.12
C THR A 81 7.88 -44.70 -2.79
N PHE A 82 6.66 -45.22 -2.76
CA PHE A 82 5.89 -45.37 -1.52
C PHE A 82 5.19 -46.71 -1.49
N THR A 83 4.92 -47.24 -0.28
CA THR A 83 4.23 -48.51 -0.08
C THR A 83 2.90 -48.27 0.64
N PRO A 84 1.74 -48.53 -0.02
CA PRO A 84 0.43 -48.36 0.61
C PRO A 84 0.21 -49.32 1.77
N GLY A 85 -0.40 -48.83 2.85
CA GLY A 85 -0.73 -49.66 4.02
C GLY A 85 -2.04 -50.48 3.87
N SER A 86 -2.81 -50.26 2.83
CA SER A 86 -4.07 -50.97 2.49
C SER A 86 -4.39 -50.86 1.01
N ASP A 87 -5.27 -51.72 0.55
CA ASP A 87 -5.90 -51.61 -0.77
C ASP A 87 -6.75 -50.36 -0.81
N GLY A 88 -6.87 -49.74 -1.99
CA GLY A 88 -7.77 -48.60 -2.19
C GLY A 88 -7.31 -47.59 -3.23
N THR A 89 -7.84 -46.40 -3.09
CA THR A 89 -7.57 -45.29 -4.01
C THR A 89 -6.80 -44.20 -3.28
N CYS A 90 -5.72 -43.71 -3.89
CA CYS A 90 -5.02 -42.50 -3.44
C CYS A 90 -5.01 -41.43 -4.52
N LEU A 91 -4.90 -40.17 -4.15
CA LEU A 91 -4.78 -39.06 -5.08
C LEU A 91 -3.32 -38.59 -5.18
N LEU A 92 -2.77 -38.69 -6.37
CA LEU A 92 -1.45 -38.12 -6.71
C LEU A 92 -1.65 -36.69 -7.18
N LEU A 93 -1.00 -35.72 -6.53
CA LEU A 93 -1.02 -34.30 -6.89
C LEU A 93 0.41 -33.81 -7.17
N LEU A 94 0.61 -33.25 -8.35
CA LEU A 94 1.88 -32.72 -8.82
C LEU A 94 1.75 -31.18 -8.92
N LYS A 95 2.66 -30.44 -8.27
CA LYS A 95 2.64 -28.96 -8.30
C LYS A 95 4.02 -28.34 -8.00
N ALA A 96 4.16 -27.05 -8.21
CA ALA A 96 5.30 -26.32 -7.66
C ALA A 96 5.17 -26.17 -6.15
N ALA A 97 6.26 -26.30 -5.42
CA ALA A 97 6.31 -26.02 -3.99
C ALA A 97 6.26 -24.51 -3.75
N PHE A 98 5.69 -24.14 -2.61
CA PHE A 98 5.80 -22.77 -2.11
C PHE A 98 7.22 -22.55 -1.57
N ASN A 99 7.98 -21.65 -2.16
CA ASN A 99 9.36 -21.39 -1.74
C ASN A 99 9.51 -20.20 -0.77
N GLY A 100 8.43 -19.68 -0.24
CA GLY A 100 8.44 -18.64 0.81
C GLY A 100 8.94 -17.26 0.41
N GLN A 101 9.53 -17.07 -0.75
CA GLN A 101 10.30 -15.89 -1.08
C GLN A 101 9.71 -15.00 -2.17
N ASN A 102 8.63 -15.41 -2.85
CA ASN A 102 8.06 -14.62 -3.95
C ASN A 102 6.57 -14.82 -4.17
N LYS A 103 5.86 -13.75 -4.49
CA LYS A 103 4.51 -13.80 -5.07
C LYS A 103 4.50 -14.46 -6.47
N PHE A 104 5.66 -14.57 -7.10
CA PHE A 104 5.83 -15.19 -8.41
C PHE A 104 6.40 -16.59 -8.25
N HIS A 105 5.50 -17.56 -8.22
CA HIS A 105 5.92 -18.96 -8.26
C HIS A 105 6.30 -19.33 -9.70
N PRO A 106 7.49 -19.90 -9.93
CA PRO A 106 7.86 -20.35 -11.26
C PRO A 106 6.89 -21.41 -11.75
N PHE A 107 6.56 -21.36 -13.03
CA PHE A 107 5.90 -22.46 -13.65
C PHE A 107 6.85 -23.64 -13.82
N LEU A 108 6.37 -24.83 -13.47
CA LEU A 108 7.06 -26.07 -13.77
C LEU A 108 6.38 -26.76 -14.93
N HIS A 109 7.17 -27.30 -15.81
CA HIS A 109 6.73 -28.17 -16.88
C HIS A 109 6.96 -29.62 -16.44
N ILE A 110 5.94 -30.46 -16.54
CA ILE A 110 5.96 -31.86 -16.14
C ILE A 110 5.60 -32.71 -17.35
N ASP A 111 6.36 -33.77 -17.57
CA ASP A 111 6.14 -34.68 -18.66
C ASP A 111 6.52 -36.11 -18.29
N GLN A 112 6.05 -37.09 -19.11
CA GLN A 112 6.37 -38.53 -18.99
C GLN A 112 6.21 -39.07 -17.57
N VAL A 113 5.03 -38.83 -16.97
CA VAL A 113 4.70 -39.41 -15.66
C VAL A 113 4.40 -40.89 -15.83
N THR A 114 5.22 -41.72 -15.21
CA THR A 114 5.08 -43.20 -15.26
C THR A 114 4.97 -43.77 -13.85
N LEU A 115 4.32 -44.92 -13.74
CA LEU A 115 4.16 -45.66 -12.49
C LEU A 115 4.56 -47.11 -12.65
N GLN A 116 5.28 -47.61 -11.66
CA GLN A 116 5.49 -49.02 -11.47
C GLN A 116 4.74 -49.45 -10.19
N GLY A 117 4.01 -50.53 -10.22
CA GLY A 117 3.19 -51.02 -9.09
C GLY A 117 1.79 -50.43 -8.98
N ALA A 118 1.43 -49.55 -9.86
CA ALA A 118 0.08 -48.99 -10.06
C ALA A 118 -0.15 -48.54 -11.50
N SER A 119 -1.40 -48.24 -11.91
CA SER A 119 -1.72 -47.79 -13.24
C SER A 119 -1.96 -46.26 -13.24
N LEU A 120 -1.44 -45.59 -14.27
CA LEU A 120 -1.70 -44.19 -14.58
C LEU A 120 -2.19 -44.07 -16.03
N LYS A 121 -3.13 -43.17 -16.27
CA LYS A 121 -3.59 -42.88 -17.61
C LYS A 121 -3.04 -41.55 -18.09
N ASN A 122 -2.66 -41.50 -19.38
CA ASN A 122 -2.22 -40.29 -20.08
C ASN A 122 -1.05 -39.56 -19.36
N GLY A 123 -0.02 -40.30 -18.97
CA GLY A 123 1.14 -39.70 -18.26
C GLY A 123 2.02 -38.78 -19.12
N GLY A 124 1.98 -38.94 -20.44
CA GLY A 124 2.62 -38.03 -21.42
C GLY A 124 1.74 -36.87 -21.86
N PHE A 125 0.52 -36.72 -21.32
CA PHE A 125 -0.41 -35.63 -21.61
C PHE A 125 -0.86 -35.47 -23.08
N GLU A 126 -0.74 -36.53 -23.90
CA GLU A 126 -1.04 -36.47 -25.34
C GLU A 126 -2.54 -36.50 -25.64
N MET A 127 -3.35 -37.14 -24.77
CA MET A 127 -4.81 -37.17 -24.93
C MET A 127 -5.45 -35.95 -24.29
N LEU A 128 -6.04 -35.08 -25.14
CA LEU A 128 -6.65 -33.82 -24.70
C LEU A 128 -8.18 -33.85 -24.91
N ASP A 129 -8.90 -33.10 -24.07
CA ASP A 129 -10.32 -32.82 -24.31
C ASP A 129 -10.51 -31.70 -25.37
N LYS A 130 -11.79 -31.39 -25.70
CA LYS A 130 -12.12 -30.33 -26.67
C LYS A 130 -11.61 -28.92 -26.27
N LYS A 131 -11.20 -28.71 -25.01
CA LYS A 131 -10.67 -27.47 -24.48
C LYS A 131 -9.13 -27.48 -24.37
N GLY A 132 -8.49 -28.57 -24.82
CA GLY A 132 -7.03 -28.71 -24.72
C GLY A 132 -6.52 -29.10 -23.32
N ILE A 133 -7.39 -29.64 -22.46
CA ILE A 133 -7.02 -30.11 -21.11
C ILE A 133 -6.72 -31.62 -21.17
N PRO A 134 -5.61 -32.09 -20.58
CA PRO A 134 -5.26 -33.49 -20.59
C PRO A 134 -6.36 -34.39 -19.98
N LEU A 135 -6.84 -35.38 -20.74
CA LEU A 135 -7.81 -36.36 -20.26
C LEU A 135 -7.24 -37.15 -19.09
N HIS A 136 -8.12 -37.56 -18.16
CA HIS A 136 -7.82 -38.26 -16.92
C HIS A 136 -7.08 -37.47 -15.84
N TRP A 137 -6.63 -36.26 -16.12
CA TRP A 137 -6.03 -35.36 -15.13
C TRP A 137 -7.04 -34.31 -14.69
N GLN A 138 -7.01 -33.98 -13.41
CA GLN A 138 -7.75 -32.87 -12.84
C GLN A 138 -6.77 -31.74 -12.51
N GLY A 139 -7.12 -30.50 -12.78
CA GLY A 139 -6.25 -29.37 -12.53
C GLY A 139 -7.01 -28.11 -12.12
N SER A 140 -6.29 -27.09 -11.68
CA SER A 140 -6.84 -25.77 -11.41
C SER A 140 -6.93 -24.93 -12.69
N LYS A 141 -7.55 -23.73 -12.59
CA LYS A 141 -7.76 -22.81 -13.73
C LYS A 141 -6.46 -22.44 -14.50
N ASN A 142 -5.30 -22.60 -13.89
CA ASN A 142 -3.99 -22.25 -14.49
C ASN A 142 -3.28 -23.46 -15.11
N PHE A 143 -3.93 -24.61 -15.18
CA PHE A 143 -3.37 -25.81 -15.79
C PHE A 143 -3.81 -25.92 -17.27
N SER A 144 -2.85 -26.18 -18.14
CA SER A 144 -3.09 -26.49 -19.55
C SER A 144 -1.94 -27.33 -20.11
N ALA A 145 -2.21 -28.13 -21.14
CA ALA A 145 -1.17 -28.78 -21.92
C ALA A 145 -0.46 -27.77 -22.83
N GLN A 146 0.80 -27.99 -23.11
CA GLN A 146 1.65 -27.09 -23.87
C GLN A 146 2.40 -27.88 -24.95
N LYS A 147 2.77 -27.21 -26.04
CA LYS A 147 3.64 -27.76 -27.10
C LYS A 147 5.11 -27.76 -26.68
N ASN A 148 5.97 -28.52 -27.38
CA ASN A 148 7.42 -28.69 -27.13
C ASN A 148 7.71 -29.49 -25.83
N ALA A 149 7.12 -30.68 -25.75
CA ALA A 149 7.35 -31.65 -24.69
C ALA A 149 8.72 -32.33 -24.76
N LEU A 150 9.08 -33.09 -23.73
CA LEU A 150 10.24 -33.98 -23.76
C LEU A 150 10.03 -35.10 -24.81
N GLU A 151 8.85 -35.68 -24.78
CA GLU A 151 8.38 -36.66 -25.77
C GLU A 151 6.98 -36.27 -26.26
N GLY A 152 6.64 -36.58 -27.50
CA GLY A 152 5.35 -36.22 -28.08
C GLY A 152 5.19 -34.72 -28.37
N LYS A 153 3.99 -34.19 -28.11
CA LYS A 153 3.63 -32.78 -28.44
C LYS A 153 3.29 -31.94 -27.20
N ASN A 154 2.97 -32.57 -26.08
CA ASN A 154 2.36 -31.90 -24.96
C ASN A 154 3.09 -32.21 -23.64
N TYR A 155 3.01 -31.28 -22.72
CA TYR A 155 3.41 -31.43 -21.32
C TYR A 155 2.46 -30.64 -20.42
N ALA A 156 2.42 -30.96 -19.14
CA ALA A 156 1.66 -30.20 -18.17
C ALA A 156 2.43 -28.99 -17.65
N LYS A 157 1.78 -27.83 -17.59
CA LYS A 157 2.32 -26.62 -16.97
C LYS A 157 1.63 -26.40 -15.62
N VAL A 158 2.38 -26.43 -14.54
CA VAL A 158 1.88 -26.30 -13.17
C VAL A 158 2.58 -25.17 -12.41
N SER A 159 1.90 -24.62 -11.41
CA SER A 159 2.43 -23.57 -10.54
C SER A 159 2.02 -23.83 -9.08
N PHE A 160 2.34 -22.93 -8.17
CA PHE A 160 1.74 -22.88 -6.84
C PHE A 160 0.62 -21.81 -6.84
N PRO A 161 -0.55 -22.07 -6.25
CA PRO A 161 -1.02 -23.32 -5.64
C PRO A 161 -1.62 -24.31 -6.66
N ALA A 162 -1.53 -24.01 -7.95
CA ALA A 162 -2.13 -24.76 -9.05
C ALA A 162 -1.33 -26.01 -9.40
N GLY A 163 -1.94 -27.17 -9.29
CA GLY A 163 -1.35 -28.46 -9.63
C GLY A 163 -2.24 -29.29 -10.50
N ILE A 164 -1.74 -30.45 -10.88
CA ILE A 164 -2.49 -31.49 -11.59
C ILE A 164 -2.59 -32.73 -10.73
N SER A 165 -3.68 -33.44 -10.80
CA SER A 165 -3.90 -34.63 -9.98
C SER A 165 -4.61 -35.73 -10.75
N GLN A 166 -4.32 -36.97 -10.32
CA GLN A 166 -5.02 -38.16 -10.81
C GLN A 166 -5.20 -39.16 -9.66
N PHE A 167 -6.34 -39.87 -9.65
CA PHE A 167 -6.58 -40.97 -8.72
C PHE A 167 -5.87 -42.22 -9.19
N LEU A 168 -5.18 -42.89 -8.26
CA LEU A 168 -4.45 -44.13 -8.46
C LEU A 168 -5.14 -45.24 -7.66
N THR A 169 -5.31 -46.41 -8.25
CA THR A 169 -5.68 -47.62 -7.52
C THR A 169 -4.41 -48.32 -7.08
N VAL A 170 -4.27 -48.57 -5.78
CA VAL A 170 -3.08 -49.16 -5.16
C VAL A 170 -3.45 -50.42 -4.39
N LYS A 171 -2.50 -51.33 -4.29
CA LYS A 171 -2.63 -52.57 -3.52
C LYS A 171 -1.76 -52.50 -2.26
N LYS A 172 -2.29 -53.06 -1.19
CA LYS A 172 -1.57 -53.18 0.11
C LYS A 172 -0.22 -53.83 -0.09
N ASP A 173 0.81 -53.27 0.56
CA ASP A 173 2.18 -53.77 0.60
C ASP A 173 2.86 -53.90 -0.78
N VAL A 174 2.27 -53.40 -1.87
CA VAL A 174 2.86 -53.33 -3.20
C VAL A 174 3.54 -51.97 -3.37
N PRO A 175 4.88 -51.91 -3.50
CA PRO A 175 5.57 -50.65 -3.71
C PRO A 175 5.13 -49.96 -5.02
N VAL A 176 4.84 -48.68 -4.96
CA VAL A 176 4.51 -47.83 -6.11
C VAL A 176 5.62 -46.83 -6.34
N THR A 177 6.27 -46.90 -7.49
CA THR A 177 7.30 -45.96 -7.89
C THR A 177 6.71 -44.96 -8.91
N VAL A 178 6.71 -43.70 -8.59
CA VAL A 178 6.34 -42.59 -9.48
C VAL A 178 7.61 -42.01 -10.09
N THR A 179 7.68 -41.96 -11.41
CA THR A 179 8.77 -41.32 -12.15
C THR A 179 8.19 -40.26 -13.08
N LEU A 180 8.83 -39.11 -13.16
CA LEU A 180 8.44 -38.02 -14.05
C LEU A 180 9.67 -37.20 -14.46
N TYR A 181 9.50 -36.44 -15.53
CA TYR A 181 10.46 -35.43 -15.93
C TYR A 181 9.89 -34.04 -15.65
N VAL A 182 10.72 -33.19 -15.12
CA VAL A 182 10.36 -31.81 -14.73
C VAL A 182 11.45 -30.85 -15.15
N ARG A 183 11.04 -29.67 -15.62
CA ARG A 183 11.92 -28.51 -15.78
C ARG A 183 11.23 -27.24 -15.28
N GLN A 184 11.99 -26.24 -14.94
CA GLN A 184 11.46 -24.91 -14.71
C GLN A 184 11.26 -24.21 -16.03
N GLU A 185 10.09 -23.59 -16.24
CA GLU A 185 9.97 -22.60 -17.30
C GLU A 185 11.01 -21.50 -17.03
N SER A 186 11.83 -21.18 -18.04
CA SER A 186 12.72 -20.03 -17.90
C SER A 186 11.86 -18.84 -17.51
N PRO A 187 12.06 -18.24 -16.34
CA PRO A 187 11.34 -17.03 -16.00
C PRO A 187 11.54 -16.08 -17.18
N ARG A 188 10.49 -15.36 -17.61
CA ARG A 188 10.73 -14.14 -18.35
C ARG A 188 11.75 -13.40 -17.52
N PRO A 189 12.93 -13.11 -18.00
CA PRO A 189 13.90 -12.40 -17.20
C PRO A 189 13.20 -11.16 -16.70
N GLU A 190 13.03 -11.02 -15.36
CA GLU A 190 12.84 -9.67 -14.82
C GLU A 190 13.96 -8.89 -15.49
N PRO A 191 13.66 -7.71 -16.07
CA PRO A 191 14.70 -6.89 -16.68
C PRO A 191 15.84 -6.87 -15.69
N ARG A 192 16.99 -7.38 -16.08
CA ARG A 192 18.11 -7.49 -15.16
C ARG A 192 18.33 -6.11 -14.58
N HIS A 193 18.65 -5.99 -13.30
CA HIS A 193 18.94 -4.68 -12.70
C HIS A 193 19.81 -3.81 -13.61
N LYS A 194 20.73 -4.45 -14.38
CA LYS A 194 21.55 -3.79 -15.40
C LYS A 194 20.72 -3.26 -16.57
N GLU A 195 19.68 -3.96 -17.01
CA GLU A 195 18.81 -3.51 -18.13
C GLU A 195 17.89 -2.37 -17.67
N VAL A 196 17.39 -2.44 -16.43
CA VAL A 196 16.63 -1.34 -15.82
C VAL A 196 17.50 -0.10 -15.73
N MET A 197 18.76 -0.24 -15.29
CA MET A 197 19.69 0.88 -15.18
C MET A 197 20.12 1.39 -16.55
N THR A 198 20.29 0.52 -17.55
CA THR A 198 20.60 0.94 -18.93
C THR A 198 19.43 1.71 -19.53
N ASN A 199 18.21 1.27 -19.32
CA ASN A 199 17.00 1.94 -19.82
C ASN A 199 16.72 3.27 -19.12
N ILE A 200 17.18 3.47 -17.87
CA ILE A 200 17.15 4.79 -17.21
C ILE A 200 17.85 5.85 -18.08
N TYR A 201 18.92 5.51 -18.75
CA TYR A 201 19.71 6.44 -19.57
C TYR A 201 19.15 6.62 -20.97
N THR A 202 18.47 5.64 -21.52
CA THR A 202 17.92 5.68 -22.90
C THR A 202 16.51 6.25 -22.97
N ASP A 203 15.76 6.25 -21.87
CA ASP A 203 14.38 6.75 -21.81
C ASP A 203 14.27 8.28 -21.65
N PHE A 204 15.39 8.97 -21.48
CA PHE A 204 15.42 10.43 -21.48
C PHE A 204 15.76 10.90 -22.90
N ASP A 205 14.76 11.19 -23.72
CA ASP A 205 14.95 12.05 -24.88
C ASP A 205 15.34 13.46 -24.38
N GLY A 206 16.18 14.18 -25.08
CA GLY A 206 16.85 15.40 -24.64
C GLY A 206 15.98 16.57 -24.17
N SER A 207 14.72 16.34 -23.86
CA SER A 207 13.74 17.33 -23.38
C SER A 207 13.68 17.47 -21.87
N SER A 208 14.13 16.49 -21.13
CA SER A 208 14.24 16.59 -19.66
C SER A 208 15.71 16.79 -19.32
N VAL A 209 16.01 17.78 -18.52
CA VAL A 209 17.36 18.15 -18.09
C VAL A 209 18.07 16.95 -17.48
N HIS A 210 18.74 16.19 -18.31
CA HIS A 210 19.48 15.00 -17.97
C HIS A 210 20.96 15.24 -18.25
N ILE A 211 21.77 15.25 -17.20
CA ILE A 211 23.20 15.41 -17.32
C ILE A 211 23.82 14.05 -17.05
N SER A 212 24.46 13.50 -18.06
CA SER A 212 25.24 12.28 -17.94
C SER A 212 26.66 12.51 -18.36
N SER A 213 27.63 12.09 -17.56
CA SER A 213 29.03 12.02 -17.88
C SER A 213 29.49 10.58 -17.64
N GLY A 214 29.29 9.66 -18.58
CA GLY A 214 29.75 8.27 -18.58
C GLY A 214 29.56 7.47 -17.27
N ARG A 215 29.77 8.09 -16.11
CA ARG A 215 29.73 7.50 -14.78
C ARG A 215 28.71 8.13 -13.84
N LEU A 216 28.40 9.41 -14.01
CA LEU A 216 27.55 10.22 -13.18
C LEU A 216 26.30 10.62 -13.98
N THR A 217 25.13 10.43 -13.40
CA THR A 217 23.86 10.92 -13.91
C THR A 217 23.16 11.76 -12.84
N LEU A 218 22.71 12.95 -13.21
CA LEU A 218 21.93 13.86 -12.38
C LEU A 218 20.56 14.05 -13.02
N ILE A 219 19.50 13.88 -12.24
CA ILE A 219 18.12 14.01 -12.68
C ILE A 219 17.40 15.02 -11.78
N PRO A 220 17.41 16.32 -12.15
CA PRO A 220 16.74 17.33 -11.39
C PRO A 220 15.21 17.30 -11.59
N THR A 221 14.49 17.55 -10.53
CA THR A 221 13.08 17.93 -10.50
C THR A 221 12.96 19.42 -10.21
N PHE A 222 11.84 19.90 -9.66
CA PHE A 222 11.66 21.33 -9.33
C PHE A 222 12.46 21.75 -8.08
N GLU A 223 12.46 20.93 -7.04
CA GLU A 223 13.08 21.24 -5.75
C GLU A 223 14.06 20.14 -5.25
N ASN A 224 14.37 19.17 -6.10
CA ASN A 224 15.28 18.08 -5.76
C ASN A 224 16.13 17.67 -6.97
N CYS A 225 17.17 16.88 -6.71
CA CYS A 225 17.99 16.26 -7.76
C CYS A 225 18.38 14.85 -7.35
N SER A 226 17.99 13.86 -8.12
CA SER A 226 18.49 12.50 -8.00
C SER A 226 19.89 12.38 -8.59
N TYR A 227 20.76 11.59 -7.97
CA TYR A 227 22.06 11.27 -8.52
C TYR A 227 22.33 9.77 -8.54
N TYR A 228 23.06 9.32 -9.57
CA TYR A 228 23.48 7.96 -9.81
C TYR A 228 24.95 7.94 -10.15
N ILE A 229 25.75 7.18 -9.39
CA ILE A 229 27.18 7.05 -9.59
C ILE A 229 27.53 5.59 -9.84
N ASN A 230 27.80 5.23 -11.09
CA ASN A 230 28.18 3.87 -11.44
C ASN A 230 29.60 3.55 -10.98
N ARG A 231 29.82 2.34 -10.46
CA ARG A 231 31.14 1.84 -10.12
C ARG A 231 31.91 1.49 -11.38
N THR A 232 33.17 1.92 -11.44
CA THR A 232 34.10 1.47 -12.47
C THR A 232 34.39 -0.03 -12.34
N PRO A 233 34.84 -0.72 -13.39
CA PRO A 233 35.25 -2.13 -13.28
C PRO A 233 36.27 -2.38 -12.15
N ALA A 234 37.16 -1.43 -11.91
CA ALA A 234 38.18 -1.52 -10.84
C ALA A 234 37.57 -1.43 -9.42
N GLU A 235 36.39 -0.84 -9.25
CA GLU A 235 35.70 -0.63 -7.96
C GLU A 235 34.68 -1.73 -7.66
N ARG A 236 34.21 -2.45 -8.69
CA ARG A 236 33.19 -3.48 -8.54
C ARG A 236 33.63 -4.59 -7.60
N GLY A 237 32.73 -4.99 -6.68
CA GLY A 237 33.00 -6.02 -5.69
C GLY A 237 34.01 -5.65 -4.62
N LYS A 238 34.52 -4.41 -4.57
CA LYS A 238 35.51 -3.94 -3.60
C LYS A 238 34.91 -2.95 -2.61
N LYS A 239 35.58 -2.77 -1.46
CA LYS A 239 35.21 -1.77 -0.47
C LYS A 239 35.59 -0.36 -0.97
N TYR A 240 34.59 0.36 -1.44
CA TYR A 240 34.62 1.77 -1.76
C TYR A 240 33.42 2.45 -1.12
N SER A 241 33.57 3.72 -0.77
CA SER A 241 32.51 4.58 -0.30
C SER A 241 32.42 5.83 -1.17
N ALA A 242 31.26 6.47 -1.16
CA ALA A 242 31.05 7.75 -1.81
C ALA A 242 30.53 8.77 -0.79
N LYS A 243 30.96 10.02 -0.92
CA LYS A 243 30.43 11.17 -0.22
C LYS A 243 30.04 12.22 -1.24
N VAL A 244 28.95 12.93 -1.01
CA VAL A 244 28.37 13.87 -1.97
C VAL A 244 28.17 15.24 -1.32
N TRP A 245 28.42 16.28 -2.10
CA TRP A 245 28.16 17.68 -1.76
C TRP A 245 27.52 18.39 -2.94
N TYR A 246 26.82 19.47 -2.63
CA TYR A 246 26.31 20.40 -3.62
C TYR A 246 26.51 21.84 -3.15
N ARG A 247 26.41 22.78 -4.08
CA ARG A 247 26.30 24.21 -3.77
C ARG A 247 25.52 24.93 -4.88
N LYS A 248 24.96 26.09 -4.59
CA LYS A 248 24.53 27.01 -5.66
C LYS A 248 25.75 27.44 -6.47
N ALA A 249 25.57 27.62 -7.77
CA ALA A 249 26.68 27.95 -8.66
C ALA A 249 27.40 29.26 -8.31
N ASP A 250 26.71 30.19 -7.72
CA ASP A 250 27.18 31.51 -7.27
C ASP A 250 27.71 31.54 -5.81
N HIS A 251 27.68 30.39 -5.11
CA HIS A 251 28.09 30.27 -3.71
C HIS A 251 29.40 29.50 -3.59
N GLN A 252 30.21 29.86 -2.57
CA GLN A 252 31.48 29.18 -2.29
C GLN A 252 31.33 27.95 -1.41
N THR A 253 30.32 27.91 -0.55
CA THR A 253 30.15 26.88 0.48
C THR A 253 29.56 25.60 -0.08
N TRP A 254 30.28 24.50 0.09
CA TRP A 254 29.79 23.16 -0.22
C TRP A 254 28.95 22.59 0.93
N ILE A 255 27.74 22.16 0.63
CA ILE A 255 26.78 21.57 1.55
C ILE A 255 26.86 20.04 1.40
N PRO A 256 27.15 19.28 2.46
CA PRO A 256 27.13 17.83 2.39
C PRO A 256 25.70 17.31 2.22
N VAL A 257 25.54 16.13 1.61
CA VAL A 257 24.26 15.43 1.42
C VAL A 257 24.26 14.16 2.25
N LEU A 258 23.08 13.62 2.56
CA LEU A 258 22.96 12.27 3.15
C LEU A 258 23.83 11.28 2.37
N ASP A 259 24.48 10.38 3.08
CA ASP A 259 25.37 9.41 2.45
C ASP A 259 24.66 8.63 1.35
N PRO A 260 25.27 8.49 0.19
CA PRO A 260 24.70 7.70 -0.89
C PRO A 260 24.47 6.26 -0.47
N VAL A 261 23.35 5.70 -0.86
CA VAL A 261 23.06 4.29 -0.65
C VAL A 261 23.93 3.44 -1.57
N ASP A 262 24.63 2.47 -0.99
CA ASP A 262 25.46 1.52 -1.74
C ASP A 262 24.58 0.40 -2.31
N MET A 263 24.32 0.49 -3.60
CA MET A 263 23.52 -0.46 -4.36
C MET A 263 24.42 -1.61 -4.83
N LYS A 264 24.63 -2.58 -3.96
CA LYS A 264 25.59 -3.69 -4.21
C LYS A 264 25.23 -4.52 -5.43
N LEU A 265 23.95 -4.78 -5.64
CA LEU A 265 23.48 -5.58 -6.79
C LEU A 265 23.70 -4.84 -8.12
N GLU A 266 23.47 -3.54 -8.13
CA GLU A 266 23.60 -2.70 -9.31
C GLU A 266 25.03 -2.17 -9.52
N GLN A 267 25.90 -2.36 -8.54
CA GLN A 267 27.27 -1.84 -8.53
C GLN A 267 27.30 -0.32 -8.74
N ALA A 268 26.48 0.39 -7.96
CA ALA A 268 26.32 1.84 -8.04
C ALA A 268 26.11 2.45 -6.65
N TRP A 269 26.27 3.76 -6.53
CA TRP A 269 25.76 4.57 -5.45
C TRP A 269 24.66 5.49 -5.95
N ARG A 270 23.63 5.71 -5.17
CA ARG A 270 22.58 6.68 -5.50
C ARG A 270 22.00 7.37 -4.28
N GLY A 271 21.36 8.50 -4.54
CA GLY A 271 20.69 9.28 -3.53
C GLY A 271 20.05 10.54 -4.11
N SER A 272 19.60 11.42 -3.23
CA SER A 272 18.93 12.66 -3.59
C SER A 272 19.54 13.86 -2.90
N ILE A 273 19.66 14.96 -3.63
CA ILE A 273 19.82 16.30 -3.08
C ILE A 273 18.42 16.89 -2.95
N MET A 274 18.05 17.35 -1.78
CA MET A 274 16.68 17.73 -1.45
C MET A 274 16.56 19.19 -1.01
N LEU A 275 15.36 19.75 -1.12
CA LEU A 275 15.02 21.12 -0.71
C LEU A 275 15.84 22.20 -1.46
N LEU A 276 16.00 22.02 -2.74
CA LEU A 276 16.58 22.98 -3.65
C LEU A 276 15.56 24.06 -4.03
N GLU A 277 16.04 25.16 -4.61
CA GLU A 277 15.19 26.19 -5.20
C GLU A 277 14.90 25.87 -6.67
N GLU A 278 13.70 26.18 -7.12
CA GLU A 278 13.32 26.04 -8.54
C GLU A 278 14.18 26.93 -9.45
N ASN A 279 14.36 26.50 -10.68
CA ASN A 279 15.00 27.27 -11.74
C ASN A 279 16.39 27.80 -11.34
N THR A 280 17.13 27.07 -10.53
CA THR A 280 18.38 27.50 -9.91
C THR A 280 19.52 26.58 -10.33
N SER A 281 20.66 27.16 -10.64
CA SER A 281 21.87 26.42 -11.02
C SER A 281 22.67 25.98 -9.80
N TYR A 282 23.09 24.73 -9.84
CA TYR A 282 23.86 24.08 -8.77
C TYR A 282 25.08 23.36 -9.32
N GLU A 283 26.08 23.21 -8.50
CA GLU A 283 27.20 22.33 -8.73
C GLU A 283 27.16 21.12 -7.81
N PHE A 284 27.53 19.99 -8.37
CA PHE A 284 27.64 18.69 -7.72
C PHE A 284 29.10 18.27 -7.58
N LYS A 285 29.43 17.67 -6.43
CA LYS A 285 30.73 17.06 -6.19
C LYS A 285 30.54 15.73 -5.47
N ALA A 286 31.23 14.68 -5.95
CA ALA A 286 31.31 13.40 -5.26
C ALA A 286 32.75 12.96 -5.09
N LEU A 287 33.12 12.51 -3.91
CA LEU A 287 34.41 11.92 -3.60
C LEU A 287 34.23 10.41 -3.39
N ILE A 288 34.85 9.64 -4.24
CA ILE A 288 34.86 8.18 -4.14
C ILE A 288 36.18 7.78 -3.45
N SER A 289 36.10 7.06 -2.36
CA SER A 289 37.23 6.68 -1.52
C SER A 289 37.35 5.15 -1.39
N GLY A 290 38.54 4.63 -1.59
CA GLY A 290 38.91 3.21 -1.49
C GLY A 290 40.41 3.06 -1.70
N LYS A 291 40.86 2.02 -2.45
CA LYS A 291 42.28 1.88 -2.81
C LYS A 291 42.82 3.09 -3.59
N LYS A 292 41.98 3.71 -4.40
CA LYS A 292 42.24 4.98 -5.09
C LYS A 292 41.13 5.96 -4.76
N LYS A 293 41.48 7.24 -4.65
CA LYS A 293 40.51 8.33 -4.52
C LYS A 293 40.20 8.87 -5.92
N SER A 294 38.95 9.20 -6.18
CA SER A 294 38.51 9.90 -7.40
C SER A 294 37.42 10.90 -7.05
N GLU A 295 37.46 12.03 -7.73
CA GLU A 295 36.45 13.07 -7.58
C GLU A 295 35.64 13.19 -8.87
N LEU A 296 34.33 13.40 -8.72
CA LEU A 296 33.42 13.68 -9.83
C LEU A 296 32.81 15.06 -9.61
N ARG A 297 32.74 15.86 -10.65
CA ARG A 297 32.06 17.17 -10.66
C ARG A 297 31.12 17.27 -11.84
N ALA A 298 29.99 17.94 -11.62
CA ALA A 298 29.05 18.30 -12.65
C ALA A 298 28.22 19.50 -12.21
N SER A 299 27.57 20.17 -13.17
CA SER A 299 26.59 21.21 -12.88
C SER A 299 25.22 20.73 -13.30
N PHE A 300 24.18 21.22 -12.67
CA PHE A 300 22.78 20.97 -13.03
C PHE A 300 21.92 22.18 -12.69
N ARG A 301 20.74 22.26 -13.30
CA ARG A 301 19.75 23.27 -13.00
C ARG A 301 18.42 22.56 -12.63
N THR A 302 17.80 22.98 -11.57
CA THR A 302 16.43 22.54 -11.20
C THR A 302 15.43 23.03 -12.24
N ARG A 303 14.35 22.28 -12.41
CA ARG A 303 13.30 22.60 -13.40
C ARG A 303 12.58 23.90 -13.02
N ASP A 304 12.02 24.56 -14.02
CA ASP A 304 11.16 25.74 -13.89
C ASP A 304 9.70 25.33 -14.11
N SER A 305 8.80 25.66 -13.19
CA SER A 305 7.36 25.41 -13.34
C SER A 305 6.62 26.50 -14.12
N ARG A 306 7.32 27.55 -14.58
CA ARG A 306 6.82 28.60 -15.46
C ARG A 306 6.97 28.17 -16.91
N PHE A 307 6.10 27.28 -17.35
CA PHE A 307 6.14 26.73 -18.70
C PHE A 307 5.77 27.80 -19.75
N LYS A 308 6.55 27.88 -20.82
CA LYS A 308 6.22 28.72 -21.95
C LYS A 308 5.05 28.10 -22.71
N VAL A 309 4.00 28.90 -22.96
CA VAL A 309 2.82 28.49 -23.72
C VAL A 309 3.00 28.89 -25.18
N GLY A 310 2.94 27.89 -26.08
CA GLY A 310 2.97 28.14 -27.53
C GLY A 310 1.59 28.27 -28.16
N LYS A 311 0.63 27.45 -27.68
CA LYS A 311 -0.75 27.42 -28.16
C LYS A 311 -1.72 27.32 -27.00
N THR A 312 -2.84 28.07 -27.09
CA THR A 312 -3.93 27.93 -26.12
C THR A 312 -5.20 27.42 -26.80
N ILE A 313 -5.83 26.43 -26.20
CA ILE A 313 -7.12 25.86 -26.60
C ILE A 313 -8.11 26.13 -25.46
N VAL A 314 -9.15 26.89 -25.78
CA VAL A 314 -10.22 27.19 -24.83
C VAL A 314 -11.34 26.18 -25.04
N LEU A 315 -11.65 25.42 -23.99
CA LEU A 315 -12.75 24.44 -23.99
C LEU A 315 -14.06 25.15 -23.62
N ASP A 316 -15.07 24.96 -24.45
CA ASP A 316 -16.43 25.49 -24.27
C ASP A 316 -17.46 24.49 -24.82
N SER A 317 -18.72 24.88 -24.84
CA SER A 317 -19.85 24.09 -25.37
C SER A 317 -19.76 23.79 -26.88
N LYS A 318 -18.90 24.46 -27.64
CA LYS A 318 -18.74 24.25 -29.08
C LYS A 318 -17.75 23.14 -29.39
N ASN A 319 -16.74 22.97 -28.54
CA ASN A 319 -15.63 22.03 -28.80
C ASN A 319 -15.48 20.93 -27.72
N PHE A 320 -16.31 20.93 -26.68
CA PHE A 320 -16.37 19.87 -25.67
C PHE A 320 -17.80 19.35 -25.51
N ASN A 321 -18.00 18.09 -25.87
CA ASN A 321 -19.30 17.39 -25.85
C ASN A 321 -19.39 16.30 -24.77
N GLY A 322 -18.62 16.48 -23.69
CA GLY A 322 -18.53 15.51 -22.58
C GLY A 322 -17.43 14.45 -22.72
N PHE A 323 -16.58 14.56 -23.75
CA PHE A 323 -15.42 13.67 -23.96
C PHE A 323 -14.38 14.39 -24.84
N LEU A 324 -13.10 14.28 -24.45
CA LEU A 324 -11.98 14.83 -25.20
C LEU A 324 -10.86 13.79 -25.32
N SER A 325 -10.57 13.32 -26.53
CA SER A 325 -9.48 12.34 -26.79
C SER A 325 -8.43 12.85 -27.79
N THR A 326 -8.76 13.86 -28.58
CA THR A 326 -7.80 14.45 -29.51
C THR A 326 -7.01 15.55 -28.81
N ILE A 327 -5.82 15.18 -28.32
CA ILE A 327 -4.94 16.10 -27.61
C ILE A 327 -3.82 16.54 -28.53
N ILE A 328 -3.70 17.84 -28.70
CA ILE A 328 -2.63 18.45 -29.51
C ILE A 328 -1.40 18.61 -28.63
N SER A 329 -0.32 17.93 -28.99
CA SER A 329 0.97 18.07 -28.34
C SER A 329 1.62 19.42 -28.63
N GLY A 330 2.34 19.93 -27.65
CA GLY A 330 3.23 21.08 -27.82
C GLY A 330 4.68 20.69 -28.14
N THR A 331 5.59 21.58 -27.80
CA THR A 331 7.05 21.41 -27.90
C THR A 331 7.73 21.85 -26.59
N PRO A 332 9.00 21.51 -26.37
CA PRO A 332 9.74 22.01 -25.21
C PRO A 332 9.72 23.54 -25.07
N ASP A 333 9.71 24.28 -26.19
CA ASP A 333 9.73 25.74 -26.25
C ASP A 333 8.35 26.36 -26.27
N GLY A 334 7.27 25.57 -26.31
CA GLY A 334 5.89 26.05 -26.36
C GLY A 334 4.88 24.96 -26.10
N TYR A 335 4.44 24.82 -24.83
CA TYR A 335 3.39 23.88 -24.43
C TYR A 335 2.04 24.23 -25.03
N THR A 336 1.21 23.24 -25.30
CA THR A 336 -0.20 23.44 -25.63
C THR A 336 -1.00 23.52 -24.33
N LEU A 337 -1.62 24.68 -24.08
CA LEU A 337 -2.45 24.93 -22.91
C LEU A 337 -3.93 24.68 -23.22
N TYR A 338 -4.55 23.79 -22.45
CA TYR A 338 -5.99 23.58 -22.39
C TYR A 338 -6.57 24.28 -21.16
N LYS A 339 -7.48 25.22 -21.34
CA LYS A 339 -8.23 25.90 -20.27
C LYS A 339 -9.71 25.95 -20.60
N ALA A 340 -10.57 26.07 -19.61
CA ALA A 340 -12.00 26.28 -19.84
C ALA A 340 -12.35 27.76 -20.13
N ALA A 341 -13.42 27.97 -20.86
CA ALA A 341 -14.07 29.27 -20.92
C ALA A 341 -14.55 29.68 -19.51
N PRO A 342 -14.71 30.98 -19.21
CA PRO A 342 -15.18 31.44 -17.91
C PRO A 342 -16.45 30.70 -17.46
N ASN A 343 -16.45 30.19 -16.23
CA ASN A 343 -17.57 29.43 -15.63
C ASN A 343 -17.99 28.14 -16.36
N PHE A 344 -17.25 27.71 -17.38
CA PHE A 344 -17.56 26.46 -18.07
C PHE A 344 -17.07 25.23 -17.27
N VAL A 345 -18.03 24.37 -16.95
CA VAL A 345 -17.74 23.08 -16.30
C VAL A 345 -17.67 21.97 -17.35
N LEU A 346 -16.57 21.25 -17.39
CA LEU A 346 -16.38 20.06 -18.24
C LEU A 346 -17.17 18.89 -17.64
N LYS A 347 -18.45 18.79 -18.02
CA LYS A 347 -19.28 17.67 -17.59
C LYS A 347 -19.10 16.48 -18.53
N GLY A 348 -18.61 15.36 -17.99
CA GLY A 348 -18.40 14.12 -18.73
C GLY A 348 -19.70 13.48 -19.21
N LYS A 349 -19.62 12.65 -20.25
CA LYS A 349 -20.70 11.70 -20.58
C LYS A 349 -20.88 10.74 -19.40
N LYS A 350 -22.12 10.31 -19.18
CA LYS A 350 -22.45 9.41 -18.07
C LYS A 350 -21.68 8.10 -18.16
N ALA A 351 -20.96 7.75 -17.07
CA ALA A 351 -20.36 6.43 -16.86
C ALA A 351 -19.46 5.94 -18.02
N LEU A 352 -18.57 6.82 -18.53
CA LEU A 352 -17.57 6.41 -19.50
C LEU A 352 -16.62 5.36 -18.86
N PRO A 353 -16.28 4.29 -19.58
CA PRO A 353 -15.34 3.27 -19.07
C PRO A 353 -13.88 3.73 -19.00
N GLY A 354 -13.57 4.86 -19.62
CA GLY A 354 -12.28 5.56 -19.62
C GLY A 354 -12.33 6.92 -18.95
N GLY A 355 -11.55 7.88 -19.43
CA GLY A 355 -11.48 9.26 -18.95
C GLY A 355 -12.44 10.20 -19.67
N VAL A 356 -12.85 11.27 -18.99
CA VAL A 356 -13.51 12.41 -19.64
C VAL A 356 -12.53 13.12 -20.58
N ILE A 357 -11.29 13.23 -20.15
CA ILE A 357 -10.13 13.61 -20.97
C ILE A 357 -9.22 12.40 -21.09
N GLU A 358 -9.04 11.88 -22.30
CA GLU A 358 -8.10 10.81 -22.61
C GLU A 358 -6.91 11.37 -23.39
N CYS A 359 -5.75 11.34 -22.77
CA CYS A 359 -4.50 11.83 -23.29
C CYS A 359 -3.55 10.64 -23.52
N THR A 360 -3.33 10.27 -24.77
CA THR A 360 -2.47 9.13 -25.13
C THR A 360 -1.33 9.57 -26.03
N ASN A 361 -0.10 9.16 -25.71
CA ASN A 361 1.12 9.50 -26.45
C ASN A 361 1.35 11.02 -26.65
N ALA A 362 0.69 11.87 -25.85
CA ALA A 362 0.85 13.32 -25.94
C ALA A 362 2.04 13.81 -25.13
N ARG A 363 2.51 14.99 -25.48
CA ARG A 363 3.69 15.62 -24.87
C ARG A 363 3.57 17.13 -24.85
N TYR A 364 4.16 17.74 -23.82
CA TYR A 364 4.19 19.20 -23.64
C TYR A 364 2.80 19.79 -23.63
N VAL A 365 1.93 19.28 -22.74
CA VAL A 365 0.54 19.70 -22.60
C VAL A 365 0.28 20.18 -21.18
N ILE A 366 -0.46 21.28 -21.05
CA ILE A 366 -0.93 21.84 -19.79
C ILE A 366 -2.45 21.78 -19.77
N PHE A 367 -3.03 21.15 -18.76
CA PHE A 367 -4.43 21.28 -18.37
C PHE A 367 -4.50 22.21 -17.16
N GLU A 368 -5.09 23.39 -17.30
CA GLU A 368 -5.07 24.41 -16.26
C GLU A 368 -6.44 25.01 -15.98
N GLY A 369 -6.79 25.12 -14.69
CA GLY A 369 -8.00 25.80 -14.24
C GLY A 369 -9.30 25.12 -14.67
N LEU A 370 -9.27 23.80 -14.93
CA LEU A 370 -10.43 23.05 -15.34
C LEU A 370 -11.29 22.65 -14.13
N THR A 371 -12.59 22.92 -14.22
CA THR A 371 -13.58 22.29 -13.34
C THR A 371 -14.18 21.10 -14.07
N ILE A 372 -13.96 19.88 -13.58
CA ILE A 372 -14.37 18.63 -14.22
C ILE A 372 -15.36 17.89 -13.32
N ASP A 373 -16.60 17.78 -13.77
CA ASP A 373 -17.60 16.83 -13.27
C ASP A 373 -17.53 15.58 -14.15
N ALA A 374 -16.92 14.52 -13.66
CA ALA A 374 -16.73 13.31 -14.47
C ALA A 374 -18.02 12.48 -14.66
N ASN A 375 -19.15 12.85 -14.03
CA ASN A 375 -20.48 12.25 -14.23
C ASN A 375 -20.49 10.72 -14.11
N GLY A 376 -19.77 10.18 -13.11
CA GLY A 376 -19.64 8.75 -12.88
C GLY A 376 -18.75 8.02 -13.88
N SER A 377 -17.97 8.72 -14.70
CA SER A 377 -16.94 8.10 -15.56
C SER A 377 -15.80 7.54 -14.74
N ARG A 378 -15.12 6.55 -15.28
CA ARG A 378 -14.02 5.87 -14.56
C ARG A 378 -12.95 6.84 -14.10
N HIS A 379 -12.50 7.72 -15.01
CA HIS A 379 -11.51 8.76 -14.74
C HIS A 379 -12.01 10.14 -15.17
N ALA A 380 -11.53 11.18 -14.51
CA ALA A 380 -11.69 12.53 -15.05
C ALA A 380 -10.61 12.79 -16.11
N ILE A 381 -9.33 12.55 -15.80
CA ILE A 381 -8.22 12.66 -16.73
C ILE A 381 -7.45 11.32 -16.76
N ALA A 382 -7.28 10.74 -17.94
CA ALA A 382 -6.47 9.56 -18.17
C ALA A 382 -5.26 9.91 -19.05
N LEU A 383 -4.06 9.75 -18.48
CA LEU A 383 -2.77 9.92 -19.17
C LEU A 383 -2.17 8.57 -19.46
N LYS A 384 -1.92 8.24 -20.71
CA LYS A 384 -1.33 6.98 -21.13
C LYS A 384 -0.13 7.22 -22.05
N ASP A 385 1.04 6.70 -21.64
CA ASP A 385 2.29 6.78 -22.40
C ASP A 385 2.66 8.23 -22.81
N CYS A 386 2.31 9.19 -21.96
CA CYS A 386 2.55 10.62 -22.17
C CYS A 386 3.87 11.07 -21.53
N HIS A 387 4.35 12.25 -21.91
CA HIS A 387 5.47 12.86 -21.20
C HIS A 387 5.38 14.39 -21.17
N ASP A 388 5.95 14.97 -20.11
CA ASP A 388 5.95 16.43 -19.89
C ASP A 388 4.52 17.00 -19.92
N ILE A 389 3.66 16.39 -19.09
CA ILE A 389 2.26 16.81 -18.90
C ILE A 389 2.13 17.56 -17.58
N VAL A 390 1.37 18.64 -17.61
CA VAL A 390 1.05 19.43 -16.44
C VAL A 390 -0.46 19.47 -16.24
N VAL A 391 -0.92 19.08 -15.04
CA VAL A 391 -2.31 19.26 -14.59
C VAL A 391 -2.26 20.19 -13.39
N ARG A 392 -2.77 21.39 -13.49
CA ARG A 392 -2.67 22.38 -12.42
C ARG A 392 -3.93 23.21 -12.21
N ASN A 393 -4.16 23.61 -10.97
CA ASN A 393 -5.27 24.44 -10.55
C ASN A 393 -6.64 23.88 -11.01
N CYS A 394 -6.77 22.55 -11.09
CA CYS A 394 -8.02 21.90 -11.49
C CYS A 394 -8.88 21.52 -10.28
N ASP A 395 -10.19 21.53 -10.49
CA ASP A 395 -11.22 21.07 -9.56
C ASP A 395 -11.88 19.82 -10.16
N ILE A 396 -11.69 18.65 -9.55
CA ILE A 396 -12.01 17.35 -10.14
C ILE A 396 -12.90 16.54 -9.20
N SER A 397 -14.09 16.15 -9.69
CA SER A 397 -15.06 15.42 -8.90
C SER A 397 -15.88 14.41 -9.69
N ASN A 398 -16.70 13.63 -8.98
CA ASN A 398 -17.77 12.78 -9.51
C ASN A 398 -17.26 11.69 -10.48
N PHE A 399 -16.06 11.15 -10.26
CA PHE A 399 -15.47 10.03 -11.00
C PHE A 399 -15.60 8.70 -10.24
N GLY A 400 -15.43 7.60 -10.95
CA GLY A 400 -15.54 6.24 -10.44
C GLY A 400 -16.83 5.55 -10.83
N LEU A 401 -16.69 4.38 -11.47
CA LEU A 401 -17.83 3.58 -11.94
C LEU A 401 -18.47 2.83 -10.77
N THR A 402 -19.80 2.93 -10.64
CA THR A 402 -20.55 2.17 -9.66
C THR A 402 -22.01 2.05 -10.01
N ASP A 403 -22.64 0.95 -9.63
CA ASP A 403 -24.11 0.77 -9.61
C ASP A 403 -24.70 1.25 -8.27
N ASN A 404 -23.89 1.80 -7.35
CA ASN A 404 -24.25 2.11 -5.97
C ASN A 404 -24.78 0.88 -5.19
N VAL A 405 -24.37 -0.31 -5.59
CA VAL A 405 -24.74 -1.57 -4.97
C VAL A 405 -23.50 -2.24 -4.40
N ARG A 406 -23.57 -2.59 -3.12
CA ARG A 406 -22.59 -3.44 -2.47
C ARG A 406 -22.92 -4.90 -2.78
N ASP A 407 -22.07 -5.57 -3.52
CA ASP A 407 -22.28 -6.95 -3.91
C ASP A 407 -21.69 -7.93 -2.88
N MET A 408 -22.55 -8.59 -2.14
CA MET A 408 -22.11 -9.54 -1.11
C MET A 408 -21.50 -10.82 -1.70
N LYS A 409 -21.80 -11.19 -2.96
CA LYS A 409 -21.10 -12.27 -3.67
C LYS A 409 -19.67 -11.90 -3.99
N GLN A 410 -19.38 -10.60 -4.08
CA GLN A 410 -18.06 -10.01 -4.24
C GLN A 410 -17.46 -9.52 -2.91
N GLN A 411 -17.84 -10.17 -1.81
CA GLN A 411 -17.33 -9.84 -0.47
C GLN A 411 -17.62 -8.40 -0.03
N GLY A 412 -18.78 -7.88 -0.32
CA GLY A 412 -19.22 -6.55 0.08
C GLY A 412 -18.52 -5.39 -0.65
N ARG A 413 -17.85 -5.68 -1.76
CA ARG A 413 -17.25 -4.64 -2.61
C ARG A 413 -18.31 -3.95 -3.46
N TRP A 414 -18.03 -2.71 -3.81
CA TRP A 414 -18.86 -1.97 -4.76
C TRP A 414 -18.62 -2.47 -6.18
N THR A 415 -19.69 -2.53 -6.97
CA THR A 415 -19.62 -3.09 -8.32
C THR A 415 -20.19 -2.13 -9.35
N TYR A 416 -19.80 -2.34 -10.58
CA TYR A 416 -20.43 -1.80 -11.77
C TYR A 416 -20.72 -2.93 -12.75
N LYS A 417 -22.00 -3.10 -13.08
CA LYS A 417 -22.47 -4.23 -13.93
C LYS A 417 -21.97 -5.59 -13.41
N GLY A 418 -22.05 -5.78 -12.08
CA GLY A 418 -21.63 -7.00 -11.40
C GLY A 418 -20.12 -7.27 -11.34
N ARG A 419 -19.30 -6.32 -11.74
CA ARG A 419 -17.83 -6.41 -11.65
C ARG A 419 -17.29 -5.49 -10.55
N VAL A 420 -16.41 -6.02 -9.73
CA VAL A 420 -15.67 -5.20 -8.76
C VAL A 420 -14.84 -4.16 -9.52
N MET A 421 -15.00 -2.90 -9.13
CA MET A 421 -14.23 -1.78 -9.70
C MET A 421 -13.10 -1.43 -8.74
N ASN A 422 -11.94 -1.19 -9.33
CA ASN A 422 -10.77 -0.71 -8.64
C ASN A 422 -9.91 0.12 -9.60
N TYR A 423 -8.99 0.94 -9.07
CA TYR A 423 -8.13 1.82 -9.85
C TYR A 423 -8.89 2.88 -10.66
N ASP A 424 -10.09 3.24 -10.23
CA ASP A 424 -10.82 4.39 -10.77
C ASP A 424 -10.20 5.65 -10.17
N GLY A 425 -9.78 6.60 -11.00
CA GLY A 425 -9.00 7.74 -10.51
C GLY A 425 -9.52 9.09 -11.00
N GLY A 426 -9.44 10.12 -10.15
CA GLY A 426 -9.55 11.49 -10.61
C GLY A 426 -8.56 11.77 -11.74
N ILE A 427 -7.30 11.41 -11.50
CA ILE A 427 -6.26 11.39 -12.52
C ILE A 427 -5.63 10.00 -12.57
N ASN A 428 -5.59 9.40 -13.76
CA ASN A 428 -4.87 8.15 -13.99
C ASN A 428 -3.59 8.41 -14.78
N ILE A 429 -2.42 7.98 -14.26
CA ILE A 429 -1.11 8.20 -14.87
C ILE A 429 -0.51 6.83 -15.18
N ALA A 430 -0.61 6.38 -16.44
CA ALA A 430 -0.13 5.07 -16.88
C ALA A 430 1.01 5.18 -17.89
N GLY A 431 2.13 4.50 -17.65
CA GLY A 431 3.28 4.47 -18.55
C GLY A 431 3.93 5.82 -18.87
N SER A 432 3.49 6.88 -18.19
CA SER A 432 3.88 8.27 -18.47
C SER A 432 5.12 8.69 -17.69
N LYS A 433 5.83 9.73 -18.15
CA LYS A 433 6.99 10.32 -17.45
C LYS A 433 6.87 11.83 -17.32
N ASN A 434 7.62 12.42 -16.37
CA ASN A 434 7.68 13.87 -16.15
C ASN A 434 6.29 14.51 -16.03
N THR A 435 5.40 13.90 -15.26
CA THR A 435 4.05 14.41 -15.05
C THR A 435 4.01 15.29 -13.80
N LEU A 436 3.55 16.52 -13.93
CA LEU A 436 3.30 17.44 -12.81
C LEU A 436 1.81 17.55 -12.55
N VAL A 437 1.39 17.23 -11.31
CA VAL A 437 0.04 17.53 -10.80
C VAL A 437 0.20 18.49 -9.63
N GLU A 438 -0.29 19.71 -9.78
CA GLU A 438 -0.11 20.74 -8.75
C GLU A 438 -1.35 21.57 -8.51
N ARG A 439 -1.56 21.94 -7.23
CA ARG A 439 -2.65 22.86 -6.81
C ARG A 439 -4.03 22.40 -7.29
N CYS A 440 -4.21 21.07 -7.40
CA CYS A 440 -5.49 20.49 -7.75
C CYS A 440 -6.30 20.13 -6.51
N PHE A 441 -7.60 20.28 -6.59
CA PHE A 441 -8.58 19.81 -5.63
C PHE A 441 -9.32 18.62 -6.24
N ILE A 442 -9.04 17.41 -5.72
CA ILE A 442 -9.63 16.15 -6.19
C ILE A 442 -10.47 15.58 -5.06
N HIS A 443 -11.78 15.51 -5.29
CA HIS A 443 -12.74 15.28 -4.21
C HIS A 443 -14.02 14.61 -4.70
N SER A 444 -14.90 14.26 -3.77
CA SER A 444 -16.25 13.77 -4.01
C SER A 444 -16.36 12.75 -5.15
N PRO A 445 -15.67 11.59 -5.07
CA PRO A 445 -15.80 10.57 -6.09
C PRO A 445 -17.25 10.10 -6.18
N HIS A 446 -17.69 9.62 -7.35
CA HIS A 446 -19.00 9.05 -7.55
C HIS A 446 -19.16 7.69 -6.84
N SER A 447 -18.11 6.88 -6.85
CA SER A 447 -18.01 5.63 -6.11
C SER A 447 -17.41 5.83 -4.71
N THR A 448 -17.31 4.76 -3.93
CA THR A 448 -16.65 4.74 -2.63
C THR A 448 -15.97 3.39 -2.41
N ALA A 449 -14.90 3.35 -1.65
CA ALA A 449 -14.28 2.10 -1.26
C ALA A 449 -15.08 1.39 -0.16
N ASN A 450 -14.97 0.06 -0.10
CA ASN A 450 -15.48 -0.72 1.04
C ASN A 450 -14.47 -0.70 2.19
N ALA A 451 -14.96 -0.84 3.42
CA ALA A 451 -14.10 -1.01 4.57
C ALA A 451 -13.51 -2.42 4.66
N TRP A 452 -12.39 -2.56 5.36
CA TRP A 452 -11.69 -3.83 5.60
C TRP A 452 -12.54 -4.90 6.27
N ILE A 453 -13.57 -4.54 7.03
CA ILE A 453 -14.45 -5.54 7.67
C ILE A 453 -15.12 -6.47 6.64
N TYR A 454 -15.35 -6.00 5.43
CA TYR A 454 -15.90 -6.80 4.34
C TYR A 454 -14.83 -7.59 3.59
N SER A 455 -13.82 -6.88 3.11
CA SER A 455 -12.68 -7.43 2.34
C SER A 455 -11.60 -6.37 2.22
N HIS A 456 -10.46 -6.73 1.61
CA HIS A 456 -9.49 -5.73 1.16
C HIS A 456 -10.22 -4.62 0.40
N PRO A 457 -10.06 -3.34 0.80
CA PRO A 457 -10.72 -2.24 0.13
C PRO A 457 -10.44 -2.23 -1.37
N THR A 458 -11.42 -1.85 -2.12
CA THR A 458 -11.34 -1.57 -3.55
C THR A 458 -12.28 -0.40 -3.84
N GLY A 459 -11.87 0.48 -4.72
CA GLY A 459 -12.68 1.66 -5.01
C GLY A 459 -11.90 2.74 -5.74
N PRO A 460 -12.36 4.01 -5.64
CA PRO A 460 -11.73 5.15 -6.29
C PRO A 460 -10.47 5.62 -5.55
N SER A 461 -9.56 6.26 -6.29
CA SER A 461 -8.41 6.99 -5.81
C SER A 461 -8.40 8.41 -6.39
N ALA A 462 -7.87 9.39 -5.67
CA ALA A 462 -7.71 10.73 -6.24
C ALA A 462 -6.73 10.69 -7.42
N VAL A 463 -5.60 10.00 -7.26
CA VAL A 463 -4.63 9.73 -8.34
C VAL A 463 -4.28 8.25 -8.34
N HIS A 464 -4.32 7.63 -9.52
CA HIS A 464 -3.80 6.29 -9.73
C HIS A 464 -2.53 6.35 -10.59
N VAL A 465 -1.43 5.76 -10.12
CA VAL A 465 -0.16 5.68 -10.83
C VAL A 465 0.15 4.23 -11.23
N ALA A 466 0.40 4.00 -12.50
CA ALA A 466 0.60 2.68 -13.04
C ALA A 466 1.84 2.63 -13.93
N TYR A 467 2.89 1.95 -13.47
CA TYR A 467 4.10 1.69 -14.26
C TYR A 467 4.69 2.97 -14.88
N THR A 468 4.76 4.06 -14.12
CA THR A 468 5.31 5.31 -14.63
C THR A 468 6.80 5.13 -15.00
N LYS A 469 7.29 5.99 -15.89
CA LYS A 469 8.71 5.99 -16.26
C LYS A 469 9.55 6.93 -15.38
N GLY A 470 8.94 7.46 -14.30
CA GLY A 470 9.56 8.35 -13.33
C GLY A 470 9.34 9.85 -13.63
N GLY A 471 9.85 10.68 -12.75
CA GLY A 471 9.72 12.14 -12.85
C GLY A 471 8.31 12.66 -12.55
N THR A 472 7.47 11.86 -11.86
CA THR A 472 6.13 12.29 -11.46
C THR A 472 6.22 13.17 -10.24
N VAL A 473 5.60 14.35 -10.30
CA VAL A 473 5.55 15.30 -9.19
C VAL A 473 4.09 15.59 -8.84
N LEU A 474 3.73 15.27 -7.58
CA LEU A 474 2.43 15.64 -6.99
C LEU A 474 2.69 16.66 -5.90
N ARG A 475 2.27 17.92 -6.09
CA ARG A 475 2.56 18.96 -5.09
C ARG A 475 1.39 19.92 -4.86
N TYR A 476 1.23 20.31 -3.60
CA TYR A 476 0.27 21.32 -3.16
C TYR A 476 -1.19 20.97 -3.48
N ASN A 477 -1.51 19.67 -3.63
CA ASN A 477 -2.84 19.19 -3.95
C ASN A 477 -3.65 18.88 -2.69
N ASP A 478 -4.97 18.93 -2.84
CA ASP A 478 -5.94 18.49 -1.85
C ASP A 478 -6.65 17.22 -2.37
N PHE A 479 -6.35 16.07 -1.78
CA PHE A 479 -6.97 14.77 -2.05
C PHE A 479 -7.96 14.46 -0.92
N ILE A 480 -9.19 14.97 -1.04
CA ILE A 480 -10.16 15.02 0.05
C ILE A 480 -11.36 14.12 -0.26
N GLY A 481 -11.42 12.96 0.40
CA GLY A 481 -12.63 12.14 0.49
C GLY A 481 -13.62 12.68 1.51
N SER A 482 -14.60 11.87 1.86
CA SER A 482 -15.54 12.14 2.97
C SER A 482 -15.96 10.81 3.62
N ASP A 483 -16.61 10.84 4.76
CA ASP A 483 -17.13 9.62 5.40
C ASP A 483 -18.13 8.86 4.50
N ALA A 484 -18.82 9.55 3.61
CA ALA A 484 -19.74 8.94 2.63
C ALA A 484 -19.04 8.48 1.34
N ARG A 485 -17.90 9.05 1.00
CA ARG A 485 -17.17 8.84 -0.26
C ARG A 485 -15.68 8.74 0.01
N ARG A 486 -15.24 7.58 0.47
CA ARG A 486 -13.86 7.32 0.84
C ARG A 486 -13.05 6.78 -0.33
N TRP A 487 -11.79 7.11 -0.33
CA TRP A 487 -10.80 6.48 -1.18
C TRP A 487 -10.57 5.02 -0.78
N ASN A 488 -10.15 4.20 -1.72
CA ASN A 488 -9.33 3.01 -1.42
C ASN A 488 -8.02 3.53 -0.81
N ASP A 489 -7.08 3.88 -1.65
CA ASP A 489 -5.93 4.71 -1.33
C ASP A 489 -6.13 6.07 -2.00
N ALA A 490 -5.84 7.20 -1.31
CA ALA A 490 -6.01 8.49 -1.97
C ALA A 490 -5.05 8.64 -3.17
N VAL A 491 -3.86 8.06 -3.07
CA VAL A 491 -2.96 7.83 -4.22
C VAL A 491 -2.60 6.36 -4.27
N GLU A 492 -3.16 5.68 -5.25
CA GLU A 492 -3.00 4.23 -5.48
C GLU A 492 -1.87 3.97 -6.46
N SER A 493 -1.13 2.87 -6.29
CA SER A 493 -0.13 2.43 -7.26
C SER A 493 -0.43 1.03 -7.82
N SER A 494 0.04 0.78 -9.04
CA SER A 494 -0.06 -0.55 -9.66
C SER A 494 1.32 -1.18 -9.85
N GLY A 495 1.37 -2.50 -9.65
CA GLY A 495 2.60 -3.25 -9.81
C GLY A 495 3.48 -3.25 -8.56
N ASN A 496 2.89 -3.19 -7.39
CA ASN A 496 3.52 -3.05 -6.07
C ASN A 496 4.69 -4.01 -5.81
N GLY A 497 4.65 -5.22 -6.37
CA GLY A 497 5.74 -6.19 -6.26
C GLY A 497 6.81 -6.08 -7.34
N LEU A 498 6.72 -5.14 -8.29
CA LEU A 498 7.60 -5.05 -9.44
C LEU A 498 8.61 -3.90 -9.29
N ILE A 499 9.81 -4.08 -9.82
CA ILE A 499 10.86 -3.06 -9.76
C ILE A 499 10.53 -1.77 -10.53
N TYR A 500 9.65 -1.86 -11.52
CA TYR A 500 9.17 -0.74 -12.35
C TYR A 500 7.71 -0.38 -12.04
N GLY A 501 7.18 -0.84 -10.88
CA GLY A 501 5.82 -0.54 -10.45
C GLY A 501 5.67 0.86 -9.87
N GLY A 502 4.42 1.32 -9.77
CA GLY A 502 4.05 2.60 -9.15
C GLY A 502 4.76 3.81 -9.76
N PHE A 503 5.31 4.64 -8.89
CA PHE A 503 6.09 5.83 -9.27
C PHE A 503 7.45 5.50 -9.89
N PHE A 504 7.95 4.29 -9.71
CA PHE A 504 9.21 3.77 -10.17
C PHE A 504 10.43 4.55 -9.66
N ARG A 505 10.64 5.82 -10.09
CA ARG A 505 11.86 6.58 -9.79
C ARG A 505 11.71 8.10 -9.88
N ASP A 506 12.65 8.81 -9.27
CA ASP A 506 12.90 10.25 -9.42
C ASP A 506 11.64 11.11 -9.30
N SER A 507 10.79 10.78 -8.33
CA SER A 507 9.48 11.41 -8.17
C SER A 507 9.34 12.10 -6.82
N ASP A 508 8.55 13.18 -6.80
CA ASP A 508 8.35 14.03 -5.63
C ASP A 508 6.87 14.15 -5.29
N ILE A 509 6.56 13.93 -4.02
CA ILE A 509 5.19 14.08 -3.51
C ILE A 509 5.26 15.00 -2.27
N TYR A 510 4.83 16.26 -2.40
CA TYR A 510 5.01 17.21 -1.31
C TYR A 510 3.95 18.31 -1.22
N GLY A 511 3.75 18.80 0.00
CA GLY A 511 2.80 19.87 0.29
C GLY A 511 1.33 19.51 0.07
N ASN A 512 1.01 18.18 -0.02
CA ASN A 512 -0.34 17.71 -0.25
C ASN A 512 -1.09 17.44 1.06
N VAL A 513 -2.42 17.44 0.98
CA VAL A 513 -3.30 16.90 2.01
C VAL A 513 -3.95 15.63 1.49
N PHE A 514 -3.88 14.56 2.30
CA PHE A 514 -4.54 13.28 2.07
C PHE A 514 -5.57 13.06 3.17
N ALA A 515 -6.83 12.83 2.80
CA ALA A 515 -7.89 12.61 3.79
C ALA A 515 -8.93 11.60 3.34
N CYS A 516 -9.36 10.74 4.27
CA CYS A 516 -10.49 9.83 4.16
C CYS A 516 -10.25 8.64 3.23
N SER A 517 -9.19 7.84 3.47
CA SER A 517 -8.99 6.52 2.84
C SER A 517 -9.44 5.37 3.74
N ASN A 518 -9.96 4.31 3.15
CA ASN A 518 -10.29 3.06 3.84
C ASN A 518 -9.12 2.07 3.85
N ASP A 519 -8.03 2.37 3.11
CA ASP A 519 -6.73 1.71 3.21
C ASP A 519 -5.63 2.76 3.43
N ASP A 520 -4.58 2.78 2.66
CA ASP A 520 -3.47 3.70 2.82
C ASP A 520 -3.80 5.11 2.28
N SER A 521 -3.10 6.12 2.75
CA SER A 521 -3.22 7.44 2.14
C SER A 521 -2.49 7.52 0.80
N ILE A 522 -1.36 6.82 0.71
CA ILE A 522 -0.56 6.71 -0.50
C ILE A 522 0.24 5.42 -0.49
N GLU A 523 0.34 4.79 -1.63
CA GLU A 523 1.25 3.68 -1.89
C GLU A 523 2.51 4.18 -2.63
N LEU A 524 3.67 4.06 -1.97
CA LEU A 524 4.99 4.29 -2.55
C LEU A 524 5.67 2.96 -2.84
N GLU A 525 4.93 2.00 -3.40
CA GLU A 525 5.38 0.62 -3.55
C GLU A 525 6.04 0.36 -4.91
N GLY A 526 6.92 -0.63 -4.98
CA GLY A 526 7.63 -1.05 -6.18
C GLY A 526 9.09 -0.63 -6.24
N GLY A 527 9.52 0.05 -7.29
CA GLY A 527 10.93 0.44 -7.49
C GLY A 527 11.45 1.42 -6.46
N GLU A 528 10.71 2.46 -6.21
CA GLU A 528 10.98 3.51 -5.23
C GLU A 528 12.40 4.13 -5.33
N MET A 529 12.98 4.24 -6.52
CA MET A 529 14.30 4.85 -6.70
C MET A 529 14.26 6.36 -6.56
N ASN A 530 14.85 6.91 -5.50
CA ASN A 530 14.87 8.35 -5.26
C ASN A 530 13.45 8.94 -5.26
N ILE A 531 12.53 8.33 -4.51
CA ILE A 531 11.20 8.87 -4.25
C ILE A 531 11.28 9.75 -3.00
N ARG A 532 10.68 10.96 -3.05
CA ARG A 532 10.72 11.93 -1.96
C ARG A 532 9.31 12.35 -1.59
N PHE A 533 8.89 11.94 -0.39
CA PHE A 533 7.59 12.23 0.21
C PHE A 533 7.79 13.16 1.40
N TYR A 534 7.41 14.45 1.27
CA TYR A 534 7.73 15.44 2.30
C TYR A 534 6.74 16.62 2.37
N PHE A 535 6.69 17.28 3.52
CA PHE A 535 5.79 18.40 3.80
C PHE A 535 4.30 18.11 3.57
N ASN A 536 3.91 16.84 3.61
CA ASN A 536 2.53 16.43 3.43
C ASN A 536 1.81 16.33 4.77
N ARG A 537 0.48 16.45 4.73
CA ARG A 537 -0.41 16.11 5.83
C ARG A 537 -1.30 14.93 5.43
N VAL A 538 -1.30 13.93 6.28
CA VAL A 538 -2.08 12.69 6.13
C VAL A 538 -3.02 12.57 7.30
N GLN A 539 -4.33 12.37 7.06
CA GLN A 539 -5.34 12.30 8.13
C GLN A 539 -6.56 11.46 7.76
N SER A 540 -7.31 11.00 8.78
CA SER A 540 -8.59 10.29 8.63
C SER A 540 -8.53 9.13 7.62
N SER A 541 -7.41 8.43 7.55
CA SER A 541 -7.16 7.26 6.70
C SER A 541 -6.79 6.08 7.59
N LEU A 542 -7.05 4.86 7.13
CA LEU A 542 -6.73 3.65 7.89
C LEU A 542 -5.25 3.60 8.25
N SER A 543 -4.39 3.78 7.25
CA SER A 543 -2.94 3.84 7.40
C SER A 543 -2.39 5.16 6.84
N GLY A 544 -1.16 5.48 7.20
CA GLY A 544 -0.45 6.61 6.65
C GLY A 544 0.08 6.32 5.24
N VAL A 545 1.34 5.97 5.13
CA VAL A 545 2.01 5.66 3.85
C VAL A 545 2.40 4.20 3.78
N SER A 546 2.13 3.56 2.64
CA SER A 546 2.63 2.23 2.34
C SER A 546 3.93 2.30 1.54
N THR A 547 4.94 1.58 2.02
CA THR A 547 6.22 1.32 1.32
C THR A 547 6.45 -0.20 1.26
N GLY A 548 5.37 -0.94 1.05
CA GLY A 548 5.31 -2.39 1.27
C GLY A 548 6.30 -3.23 0.50
N SER A 549 6.93 -2.71 -0.56
CA SER A 549 7.99 -3.36 -1.30
C SER A 549 8.91 -2.34 -1.96
N CYS A 550 9.72 -1.64 -1.17
CA CYS A 550 10.80 -0.79 -1.70
C CYS A 550 11.89 -1.68 -2.35
N ARG A 551 11.74 -1.96 -3.66
CA ARG A 551 12.57 -2.93 -4.39
C ARG A 551 13.95 -2.41 -4.72
N LEU A 552 14.08 -1.15 -5.04
CA LEU A 552 15.32 -0.52 -5.48
C LEU A 552 15.74 0.59 -4.49
N GLY A 553 14.84 1.50 -4.11
CA GLY A 553 15.16 2.60 -3.21
C GLY A 553 16.29 3.51 -3.72
N PRO A 554 16.76 4.46 -2.95
CA PRO A 554 16.21 4.88 -1.67
C PRO A 554 14.88 5.62 -1.81
N SER A 555 14.04 5.51 -0.76
CA SER A 555 12.80 6.27 -0.63
C SER A 555 12.88 7.12 0.65
N TYR A 556 12.52 8.39 0.55
CA TYR A 556 12.69 9.36 1.63
C TYR A 556 11.34 9.90 2.08
N GLN A 557 11.08 9.81 3.37
CA GLN A 557 9.88 10.36 4.00
C GLN A 557 10.32 11.32 5.09
N PHE A 558 10.14 12.62 4.86
CA PHE A 558 10.64 13.60 5.79
C PHE A 558 9.73 14.82 5.96
N ARG A 559 9.66 15.32 7.19
CA ARG A 559 8.86 16.47 7.57
C ARG A 559 7.39 16.38 7.17
N ASN A 560 6.81 15.16 7.26
CA ASN A 560 5.37 14.95 7.09
C ASN A 560 4.66 15.00 8.43
N VAL A 561 3.37 15.30 8.39
CA VAL A 561 2.45 15.22 9.53
C VAL A 561 1.45 14.12 9.29
N TYR A 562 1.36 13.17 10.22
CA TYR A 562 0.36 12.12 10.27
C TYR A 562 -0.55 12.39 11.47
N TYR A 563 -1.84 12.61 11.19
CA TYR A 563 -2.74 13.17 12.17
C TYR A 563 -4.07 12.42 12.22
N LYS A 564 -4.45 11.96 13.41
CA LYS A 564 -5.74 11.31 13.68
C LYS A 564 -6.14 10.32 12.58
N LEU A 565 -5.40 9.21 12.46
CA LEU A 565 -5.72 8.15 11.52
C LEU A 565 -7.04 7.44 11.87
N GLY A 566 -7.70 6.88 10.90
CA GLY A 566 -8.92 6.06 11.06
C GLY A 566 -9.66 5.89 9.74
N ASP A 567 -10.18 4.69 9.48
CA ASP A 567 -11.13 4.42 8.39
C ASP A 567 -12.55 4.94 8.72
N GLU A 568 -13.54 4.62 7.91
CA GLU A 568 -14.94 5.00 8.14
C GLU A 568 -15.54 4.44 9.44
N ASN A 569 -14.95 3.40 9.99
CA ASN A 569 -15.33 2.77 11.25
C ASN A 569 -14.38 3.16 12.40
N ASN A 570 -13.56 4.20 12.20
CA ASN A 570 -12.51 4.62 13.14
C ASN A 570 -11.49 3.51 13.46
N TYR A 571 -11.41 2.46 12.62
CA TYR A 571 -10.37 1.46 12.73
C TYR A 571 -9.03 2.06 12.26
N LYS A 572 -7.98 1.87 13.05
CA LYS A 572 -6.68 2.52 12.86
C LYS A 572 -5.60 1.47 12.70
N SER A 573 -4.74 1.67 11.70
CA SER A 573 -3.57 0.83 11.48
C SER A 573 -2.30 1.55 11.95
N CYS A 574 -1.32 1.72 11.11
CA CYS A 574 -0.03 2.34 11.41
C CYS A 574 0.25 3.52 10.47
N CYS A 575 1.21 4.37 10.83
CA CYS A 575 1.59 5.51 10.00
C CYS A 575 2.48 5.09 8.83
N PHE A 576 3.44 4.19 9.08
CA PHE A 576 4.37 3.67 8.08
C PHE A 576 4.14 2.18 7.92
N LYS A 577 3.40 1.82 6.89
CA LYS A 577 3.11 0.43 6.54
C LYS A 577 4.24 -0.12 5.67
N ASN A 578 5.05 -0.97 6.25
CA ASN A 578 6.22 -1.56 5.62
C ASN A 578 6.04 -3.08 5.64
N GLY A 579 5.39 -3.63 4.68
CA GLY A 579 5.13 -5.07 4.60
C GLY A 579 5.58 -5.63 3.27
N HIS A 580 5.75 -6.92 3.16
CA HIS A 580 6.10 -7.64 1.95
C HIS A 580 7.54 -7.46 1.47
N GLY A 581 8.38 -8.26 2.03
CA GLY A 581 9.67 -8.72 1.58
C GLY A 581 10.38 -7.93 0.50
N ASN A 582 11.30 -7.10 0.91
CA ASN A 582 12.26 -6.53 0.00
C ASN A 582 13.15 -7.61 -0.59
N GLN A 583 13.00 -7.86 -1.86
CA GLN A 583 13.97 -8.61 -2.64
C GLN A 583 14.86 -7.62 -3.39
N GLY A 584 15.74 -6.94 -2.68
CA GLY A 584 16.60 -5.96 -3.34
C GLY A 584 17.44 -5.17 -2.36
N ASP A 585 18.06 -4.11 -2.86
CA ASP A 585 18.87 -3.17 -2.08
C ASP A 585 18.05 -1.97 -1.56
N GLY A 586 16.71 -2.03 -1.63
CA GLY A 586 15.83 -0.93 -1.25
C GLY A 586 16.09 -0.44 0.17
N THR A 587 16.15 0.86 0.31
CA THR A 587 16.42 1.53 1.59
C THR A 587 15.39 2.62 1.83
N LEU A 588 14.81 2.64 3.04
CA LEU A 588 13.83 3.62 3.47
C LEU A 588 14.44 4.61 4.46
N PHE A 589 14.07 5.87 4.35
CA PHE A 589 14.45 6.92 5.27
C PHE A 589 13.21 7.58 5.87
N PHE A 590 13.12 7.61 7.20
CA PHE A 590 12.07 8.28 7.97
C PHE A 590 12.73 9.38 8.80
N LEU A 591 12.56 10.63 8.39
CA LEU A 591 13.36 11.74 8.93
C LEU A 591 12.45 12.90 9.34
N ASN A 592 12.54 13.34 10.59
CA ASN A 592 11.82 14.53 11.04
C ASN A 592 10.31 14.54 10.77
N ASN A 593 9.63 13.40 10.86
CA ASN A 593 8.16 13.37 10.75
C ASN A 593 7.51 13.62 12.11
N SER A 594 6.32 14.21 12.12
CA SER A 594 5.47 14.32 13.30
C SER A 594 4.24 13.41 13.14
N VAL A 595 4.14 12.42 14.01
CA VAL A 595 3.03 11.48 14.07
C VAL A 595 2.24 11.74 15.33
N TYR A 596 0.96 12.12 15.18
CA TYR A 596 -0.04 12.15 16.24
C TYR A 596 -1.21 11.28 15.85
N ALA A 597 -1.12 10.01 16.21
CA ALA A 597 -2.06 8.97 15.80
C ALA A 597 -2.61 8.21 17.02
N PRO A 598 -3.36 8.88 17.91
CA PRO A 598 -3.95 8.23 19.09
C PRO A 598 -4.85 7.08 18.66
N GLY A 599 -4.75 5.96 19.36
CA GLY A 599 -5.45 4.71 19.03
C GLY A 599 -4.85 3.89 17.89
N ALA A 600 -3.91 4.41 17.10
CA ALA A 600 -3.20 3.62 16.10
C ALA A 600 -2.27 2.59 16.75
N TRP A 601 -2.15 1.42 16.14
CA TRP A 601 -1.41 0.30 16.73
C TRP A 601 0.07 0.58 16.96
N GLY A 602 0.68 1.36 16.09
CA GLY A 602 2.06 1.77 16.18
C GLY A 602 2.42 2.79 15.11
N ALA A 603 3.56 3.43 15.25
CA ALA A 603 4.05 4.34 14.21
C ALA A 603 4.58 3.56 13.01
N HIS A 604 5.36 2.54 13.26
CA HIS A 604 5.90 1.66 12.24
C HIS A 604 5.20 0.32 12.23
N ASN A 605 5.00 -0.19 11.04
CA ASN A 605 4.61 -1.55 10.73
C ASN A 605 3.14 -1.87 10.58
N SER A 606 3.06 -2.96 9.91
CA SER A 606 1.91 -3.77 9.57
C SER A 606 0.98 -4.01 10.74
N PRO A 607 -0.31 -4.01 10.47
CA PRO A 607 -1.29 -4.44 11.45
C PRO A 607 -0.96 -5.84 11.98
N PRO A 608 -1.50 -6.24 13.14
CA PRO A 608 -1.23 -7.54 13.78
C PRO A 608 -1.55 -8.76 12.90
N HIS A 609 -1.94 -8.55 11.69
CA HIS A 609 -2.32 -9.54 10.67
C HIS A 609 -1.26 -9.81 9.62
N ALA A 610 -0.18 -9.04 9.58
CA ALA A 610 0.98 -9.53 8.86
C ALA A 610 1.37 -10.83 9.54
N LEU A 611 1.15 -11.91 8.84
CA LEU A 611 1.80 -13.19 9.16
C LEU A 611 3.23 -12.85 9.55
N PRO A 612 3.80 -13.48 10.59
CA PRO A 612 5.18 -13.25 10.94
C PRO A 612 5.95 -13.27 9.63
N ALA A 613 6.76 -12.26 9.42
CA ALA A 613 7.44 -12.00 8.16
C ALA A 613 8.45 -13.11 7.84
N VAL A 614 7.96 -14.30 7.55
CA VAL A 614 8.71 -15.43 7.02
C VAL A 614 9.16 -15.15 5.58
N TYR A 615 8.75 -14.01 5.01
CA TYR A 615 8.82 -13.76 3.57
C TYR A 615 9.72 -12.60 3.17
N SER A 616 10.44 -11.98 4.10
CA SER A 616 11.16 -10.76 3.79
C SER A 616 12.65 -10.90 4.02
N PRO A 617 13.48 -10.72 2.99
CA PRO A 617 14.87 -10.36 3.22
C PRO A 617 14.91 -9.05 4.01
N PRO A 618 15.99 -8.78 4.77
CA PRO A 618 16.04 -7.62 5.65
C PRO A 618 15.84 -6.32 4.88
N LEU A 619 14.76 -5.61 5.21
CA LEU A 619 14.57 -4.24 4.81
C LEU A 619 15.68 -3.40 5.42
N LYS A 620 16.27 -2.50 4.64
CA LYS A 620 17.16 -1.46 5.16
C LYS A 620 16.33 -0.21 5.42
N ALA A 621 16.35 0.27 6.64
CA ALA A 621 15.64 1.50 6.99
C ALA A 621 16.44 2.33 7.99
N PHE A 622 16.29 3.65 7.87
CA PHE A 622 16.84 4.64 8.78
C PHE A 622 15.72 5.48 9.37
N SER A 623 15.75 5.69 10.68
CA SER A 623 14.84 6.60 11.36
C SER A 623 15.62 7.58 12.21
N ARG A 624 15.37 8.90 12.04
CA ARG A 624 16.01 9.95 12.81
C ARG A 624 15.08 11.14 13.02
N ASN A 625 15.13 11.68 14.21
CA ASN A 625 14.51 12.96 14.55
C ASN A 625 12.99 13.00 14.41
N ASN A 626 12.31 11.86 14.40
CA ASN A 626 10.85 11.84 14.33
C ASN A 626 10.23 12.09 15.72
N ILE A 627 8.99 12.54 15.73
CA ILE A 627 8.11 12.49 16.90
C ILE A 627 7.00 11.49 16.59
N LEU A 628 6.90 10.43 17.39
CA LEU A 628 6.04 9.29 17.10
C LEU A 628 5.09 9.04 18.28
N HIS A 629 3.81 9.43 18.12
CA HIS A 629 2.74 9.17 19.07
C HIS A 629 1.77 8.14 18.51
N SER A 630 1.54 7.06 19.26
CA SER A 630 0.61 5.99 18.92
C SER A 630 -0.03 5.38 20.17
N LYS A 631 -0.88 4.35 20.01
CA LYS A 631 -1.57 3.73 21.15
C LYS A 631 -0.63 3.11 22.17
N ALA A 632 0.33 2.30 21.73
CA ALA A 632 1.13 1.49 22.64
C ALA A 632 2.47 0.97 22.09
N PHE A 633 2.65 0.89 20.78
CA PHE A 633 3.81 0.26 20.15
C PHE A 633 4.55 1.22 19.23
N ILE A 634 5.87 1.07 19.20
CA ILE A 634 6.73 1.88 18.35
C ILE A 634 7.07 1.11 17.07
N HIS A 635 7.68 -0.06 17.22
CA HIS A 635 8.29 -0.84 16.14
C HIS A 635 7.86 -2.30 16.16
N LYS A 636 6.59 -2.57 16.02
CA LYS A 636 6.11 -3.95 16.10
C LYS A 636 6.66 -4.83 14.99
N GLY A 637 7.48 -5.83 15.35
CA GLY A 637 7.97 -6.86 14.44
C GLY A 637 9.28 -6.53 13.71
N TRP A 638 9.91 -5.39 13.98
CA TRP A 638 11.12 -4.95 13.29
C TRP A 638 12.43 -5.32 13.97
N TYR A 639 12.38 -5.87 15.16
CA TYR A 639 13.54 -6.08 16.04
C TYR A 639 14.66 -6.98 15.46
N ASN A 640 14.36 -7.76 14.43
CA ASN A 640 15.30 -8.68 13.77
C ASN A 640 15.70 -8.23 12.36
N TRP A 641 15.39 -6.99 11.98
CA TRP A 641 15.62 -6.49 10.64
C TRP A 641 16.90 -5.65 10.58
N ASN A 642 17.43 -5.46 9.36
CA ASN A 642 18.60 -4.60 9.15
C ASN A 642 18.17 -3.14 9.13
N ILE A 643 17.88 -2.59 10.30
CA ILE A 643 17.41 -1.22 10.49
C ILE A 643 18.36 -0.44 11.40
N ASP A 644 18.45 0.85 11.16
CA ASP A 644 19.25 1.80 11.93
C ASP A 644 18.32 2.93 12.39
N PHE A 645 17.69 2.74 13.56
CA PHE A 645 16.73 3.64 14.16
C PHE A 645 17.32 4.24 15.43
N ASP A 646 17.34 5.57 15.49
CA ASP A 646 17.86 6.30 16.63
C ASP A 646 17.42 7.78 16.66
N ASN A 647 17.51 8.38 17.83
CA ASN A 647 17.22 9.81 18.06
C ASN A 647 15.79 10.24 17.72
N ASP A 648 14.83 9.35 17.87
CA ASP A 648 13.41 9.66 17.75
C ASP A 648 12.80 10.01 19.13
N LEU A 649 11.65 10.68 19.16
CA LEU A 649 10.87 10.92 20.36
C LEU A 649 9.61 10.08 20.33
N PHE A 650 9.35 9.33 21.39
CA PHE A 650 8.22 8.45 21.54
C PHE A 650 7.27 8.87 22.64
N SER A 651 5.98 8.88 22.32
CA SER A 651 4.89 9.00 23.27
C SER A 651 3.74 8.03 22.93
N ALA A 652 2.88 7.74 23.88
CA ALA A 652 1.78 6.80 23.67
C ALA A 652 0.57 7.11 24.54
N ASP A 653 -0.65 6.73 24.06
CA ASP A 653 -1.88 6.78 24.85
C ASP A 653 -1.75 5.92 26.13
N ASN A 654 -0.98 4.83 26.04
CA ASN A 654 -0.66 3.96 27.16
C ASN A 654 0.85 3.98 27.47
N PRO A 655 1.32 4.89 28.33
CA PRO A 655 2.74 4.99 28.69
C PRO A 655 3.31 3.72 29.33
N ALA A 656 2.49 2.92 30.02
CA ALA A 656 2.94 1.66 30.62
C ALA A 656 3.29 0.61 29.55
N ALA A 657 2.53 0.55 28.46
CA ALA A 657 2.84 -0.34 27.34
C ALA A 657 4.13 0.07 26.63
N LEU A 658 4.37 1.37 26.47
CA LEU A 658 5.61 1.91 25.93
C LEU A 658 6.82 1.53 26.79
N LYS A 659 6.72 1.64 28.12
CA LYS A 659 7.76 1.21 29.06
C LYS A 659 8.14 -0.27 28.89
N ASN A 660 7.20 -1.13 28.54
CA ASN A 660 7.45 -2.57 28.30
C ASN A 660 8.20 -2.81 26.99
N GLU A 661 8.12 -1.91 26.01
CA GLU A 661 8.84 -2.05 24.73
C GLU A 661 10.30 -1.58 24.82
N ILE A 662 10.61 -0.62 25.68
CA ILE A 662 11.97 -0.05 25.84
C ILE A 662 13.04 -1.13 26.07
N PRO A 663 12.88 -2.12 26.95
CA PRO A 663 13.87 -3.18 27.14
C PRO A 663 14.10 -4.03 25.87
N ILE A 664 13.05 -4.21 25.05
CA ILE A 664 13.11 -4.97 23.81
C ILE A 664 13.94 -4.18 22.78
N LEU A 665 13.70 -2.89 22.65
CA LEU A 665 14.47 -1.99 21.77
C LEU A 665 15.95 -1.97 22.18
N LYS A 666 16.24 -1.81 23.47
CA LYS A 666 17.62 -1.84 23.99
C LYS A 666 18.33 -3.15 23.65
N LYS A 667 17.66 -4.32 23.86
CA LYS A 667 18.19 -5.62 23.49
C LYS A 667 18.49 -5.74 21.99
N ALA A 668 17.64 -5.14 21.15
CA ALA A 668 17.80 -5.10 19.71
C ALA A 668 18.81 -4.03 19.22
N LYS A 669 19.39 -3.24 20.16
CA LYS A 669 20.25 -2.09 19.86
C LYS A 669 19.59 -1.03 18.97
N LEU A 670 18.29 -0.86 19.15
CA LEU A 670 17.49 0.16 18.47
C LEU A 670 17.20 1.30 19.43
N GLU A 671 17.17 2.52 18.92
CA GLU A 671 16.81 3.75 19.63
C GLU A 671 17.65 4.00 20.90
N PRO A 672 18.98 3.86 20.85
CA PRO A 672 19.82 4.05 22.05
C PRO A 672 19.73 5.47 22.61
N ASN A 673 19.48 6.50 21.75
CA ASN A 673 19.40 7.91 22.14
C ASN A 673 17.98 8.49 22.03
N ALA A 674 16.96 7.63 21.97
CA ALA A 674 15.57 8.07 21.89
C ALA A 674 15.10 8.80 23.16
N LEU A 675 14.16 9.72 22.97
CA LEU A 675 13.41 10.34 24.06
C LEU A 675 12.06 9.64 24.25
N TYR A 676 11.69 9.44 25.51
CA TYR A 676 10.39 8.89 25.91
C TYR A 676 9.65 9.94 26.75
N ALA A 677 8.92 10.83 26.08
CA ALA A 677 8.31 11.99 26.72
C ALA A 677 7.10 12.50 25.94
N ASP A 678 6.27 13.31 26.57
CA ASP A 678 5.30 14.14 25.88
C ASP A 678 6.06 15.11 24.95
N PRO A 679 5.72 15.17 23.66
CA PRO A 679 6.42 16.06 22.72
C PRO A 679 6.19 17.55 22.99
N GLY A 680 5.23 17.92 23.82
CA GLY A 680 4.89 19.31 24.11
C GLY A 680 4.37 20.04 22.88
N TYR A 681 3.40 19.48 22.19
CA TYR A 681 2.70 20.15 21.12
C TYR A 681 1.85 21.31 21.66
N ILE A 682 1.61 22.35 20.85
CA ILE A 682 0.80 23.51 21.25
C ILE A 682 -0.63 23.10 21.54
N ASP A 683 -1.28 22.44 20.59
CA ASP A 683 -2.66 21.99 20.70
C ASP A 683 -2.91 20.76 19.79
N PRO A 684 -2.44 19.58 20.17
CA PRO A 684 -2.52 18.40 19.32
C PRO A 684 -3.95 17.93 19.05
N ASP A 685 -4.87 18.19 19.98
CA ASP A 685 -6.27 17.79 19.82
C ASP A 685 -7.00 18.65 18.79
N ASN A 686 -6.54 19.87 18.55
CA ASN A 686 -7.03 20.79 17.53
C ASN A 686 -6.07 20.94 16.32
N GLY A 687 -5.17 19.99 16.14
CA GLY A 687 -4.33 19.84 14.95
C GLY A 687 -3.10 20.72 14.90
N ASP A 688 -2.75 21.44 15.98
CA ASP A 688 -1.54 22.23 16.06
C ASP A 688 -0.38 21.41 16.68
N LEU A 689 0.39 20.77 15.82
CA LEU A 689 1.55 19.98 16.21
C LEU A 689 2.86 20.77 16.21
N ARG A 690 2.80 22.10 16.21
CA ARG A 690 3.98 22.92 16.47
C ARG A 690 4.41 22.76 17.93
N LEU A 691 5.70 22.94 18.18
CA LEU A 691 6.29 22.69 19.49
C LEU A 691 6.16 23.91 20.42
N GLN A 692 5.70 23.70 21.63
CA GLN A 692 5.76 24.71 22.71
C GLN A 692 7.20 25.15 22.97
N LYS A 693 7.40 26.33 23.55
CA LYS A 693 8.74 26.89 23.83
C LYS A 693 9.60 25.98 24.73
N ASN A 694 8.96 25.28 25.66
CA ASN A 694 9.58 24.35 26.60
C ASN A 694 9.55 22.88 26.17
N SER A 695 9.15 22.59 24.95
CA SER A 695 9.08 21.22 24.43
C SER A 695 10.45 20.51 24.52
N PRO A 696 10.47 19.24 24.97
CA PRO A 696 11.70 18.44 25.02
C PRO A 696 12.23 18.08 23.63
N ALA A 697 11.44 18.27 22.57
CA ALA A 697 11.81 18.02 21.18
C ALA A 697 12.63 19.17 20.56
N ARG A 698 12.64 20.36 21.22
CA ARG A 698 13.35 21.52 20.65
C ARG A 698 14.87 21.40 20.81
N ASN A 699 15.61 21.80 19.77
CA ASN A 699 17.08 21.79 19.71
C ASN A 699 17.71 20.41 19.98
N ARG A 700 17.01 19.34 19.65
CA ARG A 700 17.44 17.95 19.93
C ARG A 700 17.67 17.13 18.66
N ALA A 701 17.38 17.69 17.50
CA ALA A 701 17.65 16.98 16.24
C ALA A 701 19.15 16.77 16.06
N VAL A 702 19.52 15.55 15.70
CA VAL A 702 20.87 15.29 15.18
C VAL A 702 20.99 15.86 13.78
N THR A 703 22.18 16.35 13.45
CA THR A 703 22.44 16.93 12.13
C THR A 703 22.29 15.91 11.03
N LEU A 704 21.45 16.21 10.06
CA LEU A 704 21.26 15.44 8.85
C LEU A 704 21.86 16.20 7.68
N PRO A 705 22.91 15.67 7.03
CA PRO A 705 23.57 16.35 5.92
C PRO A 705 22.57 16.72 4.82
N GLY A 706 22.53 17.98 4.41
CA GLY A 706 21.64 18.49 3.37
C GLY A 706 20.20 18.73 3.80
N LEU A 707 19.85 18.46 5.07
CA LEU A 707 18.54 18.78 5.64
C LEU A 707 18.70 19.75 6.80
N PRO A 708 18.24 21.00 6.66
CA PRO A 708 18.36 22.02 7.72
C PRO A 708 17.33 21.77 8.82
N VAL A 709 17.69 20.94 9.79
CA VAL A 709 16.83 20.58 10.92
C VAL A 709 17.49 20.95 12.26
N LYS A 710 16.68 21.43 13.18
CA LYS A 710 17.08 21.86 14.51
C LYS A 710 16.29 21.14 15.61
N HIS A 711 15.01 20.90 15.34
CA HIS A 711 14.07 20.27 16.27
C HIS A 711 13.71 18.86 15.81
N LEU A 712 13.31 18.00 16.73
CA LEU A 712 12.63 16.75 16.36
C LEU A 712 11.29 17.07 15.72
N GLY A 713 10.81 16.17 14.82
CA GLY A 713 9.53 16.31 14.15
C GLY A 713 9.55 17.26 12.94
N ALA A 714 8.37 17.49 12.36
CA ALA A 714 8.18 18.17 11.09
C ALA A 714 8.39 19.71 11.16
N PHE A 715 8.12 20.34 12.30
CA PHE A 715 8.12 21.79 12.46
C PHE A 715 9.49 22.29 12.94
N GLN A 716 10.08 23.27 12.22
CA GLN A 716 11.47 23.70 12.42
C GLN A 716 11.66 25.20 12.71
N ASP A 717 10.61 25.93 13.04
CA ASP A 717 10.61 27.41 13.19
C ASP A 717 11.10 28.16 11.92
N ASP A 718 10.99 27.53 10.77
CA ASP A 718 11.39 28.08 9.46
C ASP A 718 10.23 28.71 8.68
N GLY A 719 9.12 29.01 9.38
CA GLY A 719 7.91 29.56 8.79
C GLY A 719 7.09 28.59 7.92
N LYS A 720 7.53 27.33 7.85
CA LYS A 720 6.83 26.31 7.05
C LYS A 720 5.80 25.59 7.90
N ASP A 721 4.52 25.91 7.67
CA ASP A 721 3.41 25.12 8.18
C ASP A 721 3.27 23.83 7.37
N ILE A 722 2.81 22.73 7.97
CA ILE A 722 2.65 21.45 7.27
C ILE A 722 1.15 21.15 7.14
N PRO A 723 0.61 20.97 5.92
CA PRO A 723 1.32 20.90 4.63
C PRO A 723 1.91 22.26 4.23
N PHE A 724 3.17 22.22 3.81
CA PHE A 724 3.80 23.48 3.38
C PHE A 724 3.36 23.87 1.98
N ARG A 725 2.87 25.11 1.86
CA ARG A 725 2.49 25.71 0.59
C ARG A 725 2.99 27.16 0.53
N PRO A 726 3.61 27.56 -0.58
CA PRO A 726 4.20 28.90 -0.72
C PRO A 726 3.10 29.96 -0.97
N ILE A 727 2.17 30.11 -0.04
CA ILE A 727 1.14 31.13 -0.03
C ILE A 727 1.18 31.87 1.31
N PRO A 728 1.17 33.22 1.32
CA PRO A 728 1.36 34.00 2.53
C PRO A 728 0.10 34.12 3.39
N VAL A 729 -0.83 33.19 3.28
CA VAL A 729 -2.11 33.18 4.00
C VAL A 729 -2.11 32.11 5.07
N ASN A 730 -2.58 32.44 6.26
CA ASN A 730 -2.75 31.53 7.37
C ASN A 730 -4.10 31.68 8.04
N THR A 731 -4.55 30.62 8.70
CA THR A 731 -5.69 30.61 9.62
C THR A 731 -5.21 30.50 11.05
N ASP A 732 -5.88 31.17 11.97
CA ASP A 732 -5.56 31.13 13.40
C ASP A 732 -5.85 29.74 14.01
N LYS A 733 -6.84 29.03 13.48
CA LYS A 733 -7.18 27.65 13.87
C LYS A 733 -6.98 26.69 12.71
N LYS A 734 -6.58 25.47 13.03
CA LYS A 734 -6.39 24.38 12.07
C LYS A 734 -7.53 23.37 12.12
N GLU A 735 -8.27 23.36 13.22
CA GLU A 735 -9.37 22.45 13.47
C GLU A 735 -10.46 23.08 14.33
N VAL A 736 -11.69 22.62 14.14
CA VAL A 736 -12.87 22.93 14.96
C VAL A 736 -13.49 21.60 15.38
N ASN A 737 -13.78 21.48 16.68
CA ASN A 737 -14.35 20.27 17.27
C ASN A 737 -15.72 20.55 17.88
N PHE A 738 -16.76 19.91 17.32
CA PHE A 738 -18.12 19.88 17.89
C PHE A 738 -18.29 18.66 18.79
N THR A 739 -19.01 18.85 19.88
CA THR A 739 -19.41 17.83 20.85
C THR A 739 -20.88 18.00 21.18
N PRO A 740 -21.54 17.06 21.90
CA PRO A 740 -22.90 17.25 22.36
C PRO A 740 -23.10 18.55 23.18
N ASP A 741 -22.08 18.94 23.96
CA ASP A 741 -22.15 20.10 24.86
C ASP A 741 -22.07 21.43 24.11
N ASN A 742 -21.43 21.47 22.95
CA ASN A 742 -21.25 22.67 22.13
C ASN A 742 -21.90 22.58 20.74
N ARG A 743 -22.85 21.66 20.55
CA ARG A 743 -23.46 21.37 19.24
C ARG A 743 -24.14 22.57 18.58
N ASN A 744 -24.58 23.57 19.34
CA ASN A 744 -25.20 24.78 18.85
C ASN A 744 -24.20 25.96 18.79
N ALA A 745 -22.94 25.74 19.10
CA ALA A 745 -21.91 26.76 19.04
C ALA A 745 -21.55 27.12 17.59
N SER A 746 -21.09 28.34 17.41
CA SER A 746 -20.47 28.81 16.18
C SER A 746 -19.01 29.12 16.46
N PHE A 747 -18.13 28.50 15.70
CA PHE A 747 -16.70 28.71 15.85
C PHE A 747 -16.20 29.76 14.86
N GLN A 748 -15.44 30.73 15.35
CA GLN A 748 -14.80 31.73 14.52
C GLN A 748 -13.39 31.28 14.15
N VAL A 749 -13.07 31.37 12.84
CA VAL A 749 -11.75 31.08 12.29
C VAL A 749 -11.32 32.31 11.49
N THR A 750 -10.18 32.88 11.85
CA THR A 750 -9.69 34.10 11.21
C THR A 750 -8.56 33.80 10.24
N MET A 751 -8.71 34.25 9.01
CA MET A 751 -7.70 34.20 7.96
C MET A 751 -6.97 35.53 7.86
N SER A 752 -5.66 35.48 7.73
CA SER A 752 -4.78 36.64 7.59
C SER A 752 -3.65 36.37 6.58
N ALA A 753 -3.10 37.40 5.99
CA ALA A 753 -1.92 37.32 5.12
C ALA A 753 -0.74 38.06 5.74
N SER A 754 0.42 37.40 5.70
CA SER A 754 1.68 37.92 6.25
C SER A 754 2.48 38.80 5.29
N GLU A 755 2.22 38.71 3.98
CA GLU A 755 2.98 39.39 2.94
C GLU A 755 2.21 40.60 2.40
N LYS A 756 2.89 41.72 2.23
CA LYS A 756 2.31 42.94 1.63
C LYS A 756 2.00 42.70 0.15
N GLY A 757 0.86 43.25 -0.30
CA GLY A 757 0.45 43.20 -1.72
C GLY A 757 -0.28 41.94 -2.14
N PHE A 758 -0.41 40.94 -1.28
CA PHE A 758 -1.21 39.76 -1.61
C PHE A 758 -2.71 40.13 -1.77
N SER A 759 -3.31 39.70 -2.88
CA SER A 759 -4.76 39.87 -3.14
C SER A 759 -5.26 38.69 -3.97
N SER A 760 -6.35 38.06 -3.55
CA SER A 760 -6.96 36.93 -4.26
C SER A 760 -8.43 36.81 -3.94
N SER A 761 -9.20 36.18 -4.82
CA SER A 761 -10.51 35.66 -4.47
C SER A 761 -10.36 34.27 -3.87
N PHE A 762 -11.32 33.88 -3.04
CA PHE A 762 -11.37 32.54 -2.45
C PHE A 762 -12.77 31.94 -2.57
N LYS A 763 -12.82 30.59 -2.53
CA LYS A 763 -14.01 29.76 -2.33
C LYS A 763 -13.74 28.74 -1.22
N VAL A 764 -14.79 28.44 -0.44
CA VAL A 764 -14.71 27.41 0.61
C VAL A 764 -15.55 26.21 0.17
N HIS A 765 -14.93 25.04 0.17
CA HIS A 765 -15.57 23.76 -0.13
C HIS A 765 -15.63 22.93 1.15
N CYS A 766 -16.83 22.57 1.60
CA CYS A 766 -17.04 21.61 2.67
C CYS A 766 -17.20 20.21 2.07
N ASN A 767 -16.41 19.21 2.54
CA ASN A 767 -16.46 17.84 2.01
C ASN A 767 -17.68 17.05 2.46
N ASP A 768 -18.41 17.54 3.45
CA ASP A 768 -19.60 16.88 4.00
C ASP A 768 -20.65 17.93 4.37
N SER A 769 -21.90 17.50 4.44
CA SER A 769 -23.07 18.35 4.71
C SER A 769 -23.40 18.55 6.21
N PHE A 770 -22.69 17.89 7.10
CA PHE A 770 -22.96 18.02 8.55
C PHE A 770 -22.44 19.36 9.14
N PHE A 771 -21.72 20.15 8.40
CA PHE A 771 -21.26 21.48 8.78
C PHE A 771 -21.30 22.45 7.61
N SER A 772 -21.23 23.73 7.93
CA SER A 772 -21.13 24.82 6.94
C SER A 772 -20.15 25.89 7.40
N VAL A 773 -19.60 26.62 6.41
CA VAL A 773 -18.64 27.71 6.63
C VAL A 773 -19.14 28.95 5.92
N THR A 774 -19.23 30.08 6.61
CA THR A 774 -19.67 31.35 6.07
C THR A 774 -18.62 32.43 6.38
N PRO A 775 -18.22 33.28 5.39
CA PRO A 775 -18.65 33.28 3.99
C PRO A 775 -18.06 32.09 3.19
N SER A 776 -18.83 31.57 2.22
CA SER A 776 -18.39 30.48 1.34
C SER A 776 -17.52 30.94 0.17
N ALA A 777 -17.47 32.24 -0.09
CA ALA A 777 -16.64 32.89 -1.12
C ALA A 777 -16.41 34.36 -0.79
N GLY A 778 -15.35 34.92 -1.33
CA GLY A 778 -15.05 36.33 -1.15
C GLY A 778 -13.78 36.79 -1.87
N LYS A 779 -13.40 38.03 -1.62
CA LYS A 779 -12.10 38.60 -1.95
C LYS A 779 -11.33 38.82 -0.68
N PHE A 780 -10.03 38.66 -0.74
CA PHE A 780 -9.14 38.80 0.38
C PHE A 780 -7.82 39.45 -0.03
N LYS A 781 -7.34 40.41 0.76
CA LYS A 781 -6.03 41.03 0.54
C LYS A 781 -5.25 41.19 1.85
N SER A 782 -3.95 41.36 1.73
CA SER A 782 -3.07 41.59 2.89
C SER A 782 -3.47 42.87 3.63
N GLY A 783 -3.34 42.83 4.97
CA GLY A 783 -3.83 43.88 5.85
C GLY A 783 -5.30 43.76 6.25
N GLU A 784 -6.06 42.91 5.57
CA GLU A 784 -7.43 42.56 5.95
C GLU A 784 -7.46 41.26 6.72
N LYS A 785 -8.49 41.05 7.54
CA LYS A 785 -8.84 39.79 8.19
C LYS A 785 -10.19 39.34 7.69
N THR A 786 -10.30 38.10 7.27
CA THR A 786 -11.58 37.47 6.99
C THR A 786 -11.88 36.47 8.08
N THR A 787 -13.02 36.63 8.74
CA THR A 787 -13.47 35.69 9.75
C THR A 787 -14.52 34.76 9.17
N PHE A 788 -14.30 33.47 9.26
CA PHE A 788 -15.23 32.44 8.90
C PHE A 788 -16.00 31.98 10.15
N THR A 789 -17.29 31.84 10.00
CA THR A 789 -18.15 31.19 10.99
C THR A 789 -18.40 29.76 10.58
N VAL A 790 -17.99 28.81 11.43
CA VAL A 790 -18.19 27.37 11.22
C VAL A 790 -19.33 26.92 12.12
N THR A 791 -20.37 26.35 11.52
CA THR A 791 -21.57 25.90 12.24
C THR A 791 -21.90 24.45 11.91
N LEU A 792 -22.46 23.74 12.91
CA LEU A 792 -22.93 22.37 12.73
C LEU A 792 -24.35 22.37 12.17
N ASN A 793 -24.64 21.51 11.22
CA ASN A 793 -25.97 21.24 10.71
C ASN A 793 -26.57 20.09 11.51
N ASN A 794 -27.21 20.41 12.64
CA ASN A 794 -27.69 19.43 13.61
C ASN A 794 -28.62 18.37 13.02
N ASP A 795 -29.43 18.71 12.03
CA ASP A 795 -30.35 17.79 11.34
C ASP A 795 -29.62 16.71 10.53
N LYS A 796 -28.33 16.89 10.24
CA LYS A 796 -27.47 15.91 9.59
C LYS A 796 -26.76 14.96 10.56
N ILE A 797 -26.74 15.29 11.86
CA ILE A 797 -26.18 14.46 12.92
C ILE A 797 -27.25 13.52 13.44
N LYS A 798 -27.41 12.39 12.78
CA LYS A 798 -28.44 11.38 13.15
C LYS A 798 -27.93 10.28 14.05
N PHE A 799 -26.62 10.05 14.06
CA PHE A 799 -26.02 8.91 14.74
C PHE A 799 -24.94 9.33 15.74
N ALA A 800 -24.87 8.62 16.85
CA ALA A 800 -23.84 8.76 17.87
C ALA A 800 -22.48 8.22 17.37
N LYS A 801 -21.79 8.96 16.48
CA LYS A 801 -20.49 8.60 15.89
C LYS A 801 -19.55 9.80 15.82
N LEU A 802 -18.30 9.55 15.48
CA LEU A 802 -17.36 10.58 15.05
C LEU A 802 -17.61 10.91 13.58
N HIS A 803 -17.83 12.17 13.25
CA HIS A 803 -17.93 12.70 11.90
C HIS A 803 -16.63 13.45 11.56
N ASN A 804 -16.03 13.15 10.41
CA ASN A 804 -14.79 13.76 9.96
C ASN A 804 -15.07 14.68 8.77
N GLY A 805 -14.90 15.98 8.97
CA GLY A 805 -15.09 17.00 7.95
C GLY A 805 -13.82 17.76 7.64
N VAL A 806 -13.76 18.28 6.43
CA VAL A 806 -12.67 19.11 5.94
C VAL A 806 -13.25 20.26 5.13
N ALA A 807 -12.93 21.49 5.51
CA ALA A 807 -13.19 22.67 4.72
C ALA A 807 -11.90 23.08 3.99
N VAL A 808 -11.99 23.25 2.67
CA VAL A 808 -10.88 23.69 1.82
C VAL A 808 -11.14 25.13 1.40
N ILE A 809 -10.33 26.06 1.90
CA ILE A 809 -10.35 27.47 1.49
C ILE A 809 -9.39 27.58 0.30
N ARG A 810 -9.95 27.67 -0.91
CA ARG A 810 -9.19 27.63 -2.16
C ARG A 810 -9.13 28.99 -2.81
N PHE A 811 -7.93 29.44 -3.20
CA PHE A 811 -7.66 30.73 -3.84
C PHE A 811 -7.63 30.58 -5.36
N ALA A 812 -7.71 31.73 -6.06
CA ALA A 812 -7.79 31.79 -7.52
C ALA A 812 -6.60 31.12 -8.24
N ASP A 813 -5.42 31.14 -7.63
CA ASP A 813 -4.20 30.52 -8.15
C ASP A 813 -4.12 29.01 -7.88
N GLY A 814 -5.15 28.43 -7.24
CA GLY A 814 -5.27 27.01 -6.88
C GLY A 814 -4.60 26.61 -5.57
N PHE A 815 -3.84 27.49 -4.93
CA PHE A 815 -3.41 27.23 -3.56
C PHE A 815 -4.61 27.21 -2.61
N SER A 816 -4.45 26.55 -1.48
CA SER A 816 -5.52 26.43 -0.49
C SER A 816 -4.99 26.41 0.94
N ARG A 817 -5.90 26.61 1.88
CA ARG A 817 -5.75 26.27 3.29
C ARG A 817 -6.84 25.31 3.68
N VAL A 818 -6.49 24.36 4.54
CA VAL A 818 -7.40 23.29 4.98
C VAL A 818 -7.71 23.50 6.45
N LEU A 819 -9.02 23.47 6.78
CA LEU A 819 -9.55 23.50 8.13
C LEU A 819 -10.27 22.18 8.40
N ASN A 820 -9.86 21.46 9.43
CA ASN A 820 -10.58 20.28 9.86
C ASN A 820 -11.82 20.67 10.68
N VAL A 821 -12.88 19.92 10.48
CA VAL A 821 -14.13 20.07 11.23
C VAL A 821 -14.55 18.68 11.70
N HIS A 822 -14.39 18.40 12.97
CA HIS A 822 -14.83 17.13 13.55
C HIS A 822 -16.07 17.34 14.41
N ALA A 823 -16.95 16.34 14.45
CA ALA A 823 -18.08 16.29 15.33
C ALA A 823 -18.13 14.95 16.05
N ASP A 824 -17.72 14.92 17.32
CA ASP A 824 -17.66 13.70 18.14
C ASP A 824 -18.92 13.57 19.00
N PHE A 825 -19.86 12.81 18.49
CA PHE A 825 -21.12 12.53 19.14
C PHE A 825 -21.21 11.10 19.68
N ARG A 826 -20.12 10.35 19.75
CA ARG A 826 -20.10 8.96 20.23
C ARG A 826 -20.69 8.77 21.63
N LYS A 827 -20.62 9.80 22.46
CA LYS A 827 -21.15 9.79 23.83
C LYS A 827 -22.55 10.40 23.94
N ASP A 828 -23.12 10.91 22.86
CA ASP A 828 -24.45 11.50 22.87
C ASP A 828 -25.55 10.41 23.05
N LYS A 829 -26.22 10.42 24.19
CA LYS A 829 -27.27 9.46 24.53
C LYS A 829 -28.61 9.78 23.85
N THR A 830 -28.77 10.95 23.30
CA THR A 830 -30.02 11.42 22.65
C THR A 830 -30.08 11.01 21.17
N LEU A 831 -28.95 10.75 20.56
CA LEU A 831 -28.85 10.28 19.18
C LEU A 831 -29.08 8.78 19.09
N GLN A 832 -29.62 8.36 17.95
CA GLN A 832 -29.74 6.93 17.65
C GLN A 832 -28.36 6.30 17.75
N LYS A 833 -28.17 5.45 18.72
CA LYS A 833 -27.11 4.44 18.60
C LYS A 833 -27.45 3.63 17.37
N HIS A 834 -26.46 3.37 16.54
CA HIS A 834 -26.64 2.50 15.40
C HIS A 834 -27.46 1.29 15.81
N ASP A 835 -28.63 1.18 15.23
CA ASP A 835 -29.69 0.37 15.75
C ASP A 835 -29.28 -1.09 15.71
N ARG A 836 -29.27 -1.77 16.85
CA ARG A 836 -29.13 -3.22 16.95
C ARG A 836 -30.27 -3.98 16.24
N LYS A 837 -31.20 -3.27 15.58
CA LYS A 837 -32.36 -3.87 14.87
C LYS A 837 -31.96 -4.87 13.79
N ASN A 838 -30.78 -4.72 13.22
CA ASN A 838 -30.25 -5.65 12.22
C ASN A 838 -29.41 -6.79 12.80
N LEU A 839 -29.30 -6.87 14.14
CA LEU A 839 -28.58 -7.97 14.77
C LEU A 839 -29.56 -9.13 15.08
N ILE A 840 -29.25 -10.28 14.53
CA ILE A 840 -29.95 -11.52 14.81
C ILE A 840 -29.17 -12.24 15.90
N THR A 841 -29.72 -12.27 17.10
CA THR A 841 -29.10 -12.97 18.25
C THR A 841 -29.35 -14.46 18.16
N VAL A 842 -28.29 -15.26 18.39
CA VAL A 842 -28.40 -16.71 18.52
C VAL A 842 -29.14 -17.02 19.82
N GLN A 843 -30.21 -17.78 19.71
CA GLN A 843 -31.07 -18.20 20.81
C GLN A 843 -30.61 -19.53 21.39
N ASN A 844 -31.04 -19.83 22.61
CA ASN A 844 -30.77 -21.11 23.28
C ASN A 844 -29.29 -21.47 23.37
N LEU A 845 -28.43 -20.47 23.54
CA LEU A 845 -27.00 -20.67 23.59
C LEU A 845 -26.59 -21.51 24.82
N ARG A 846 -25.99 -22.67 24.55
CA ARG A 846 -25.49 -23.60 25.59
C ARG A 846 -23.98 -23.78 25.35
N SER A 847 -23.25 -24.06 26.42
CA SER A 847 -21.83 -24.35 26.36
C SER A 847 -21.51 -25.71 26.96
N SER A 848 -20.66 -26.49 26.30
CA SER A 848 -20.08 -27.73 26.79
C SER A 848 -18.58 -27.71 26.50
N GLY A 849 -17.78 -27.39 27.51
CA GLY A 849 -16.35 -27.15 27.34
C GLY A 849 -16.07 -26.01 26.36
N ASN A 850 -15.34 -26.32 25.28
CA ASN A 850 -14.98 -25.35 24.22
C ASN A 850 -15.97 -25.30 23.05
N LEU A 851 -17.14 -25.91 23.23
CA LEU A 851 -18.22 -25.92 22.23
C LEU A 851 -19.37 -25.03 22.73
N TYR A 852 -19.84 -24.14 21.85
CA TYR A 852 -21.05 -23.36 22.03
C TYR A 852 -22.06 -23.76 20.95
N GLU A 853 -23.29 -23.99 21.34
CA GLU A 853 -24.38 -24.40 20.47
C GLU A 853 -25.62 -23.56 20.72
N GLY A 854 -26.33 -23.23 19.67
CA GLY A 854 -27.57 -22.48 19.73
C GLY A 854 -28.34 -22.55 18.41
N THR A 855 -29.35 -21.74 18.26
CA THR A 855 -30.17 -21.66 17.05
C THR A 855 -30.30 -20.21 16.60
N VAL A 856 -30.40 -20.00 15.29
CA VAL A 856 -30.64 -18.68 14.70
C VAL A 856 -31.72 -18.78 13.63
N THR A 857 -32.64 -17.82 13.63
CA THR A 857 -33.67 -17.68 12.60
C THR A 857 -33.28 -16.55 11.65
N ILE A 858 -33.05 -16.90 10.40
CA ILE A 858 -32.68 -15.98 9.32
C ILE A 858 -33.95 -15.45 8.66
N PRO A 859 -34.19 -14.12 8.67
CA PRO A 859 -35.45 -13.55 8.18
C PRO A 859 -35.58 -13.49 6.69
N ALA A 860 -34.46 -13.41 5.96
CA ALA A 860 -34.41 -13.33 4.51
C ALA A 860 -33.16 -14.02 3.96
N LYS A 861 -33.24 -14.53 2.73
CA LYS A 861 -32.06 -15.07 2.03
C LYS A 861 -30.99 -13.98 1.83
N GLY A 862 -29.75 -14.26 2.23
CA GLY A 862 -28.66 -13.28 2.10
C GLY A 862 -27.34 -13.72 2.69
N CYS A 863 -26.40 -12.78 2.70
CA CYS A 863 -25.11 -12.91 3.35
C CYS A 863 -25.16 -12.38 4.78
N TYR A 864 -24.64 -13.18 5.69
CA TYR A 864 -24.57 -12.84 7.11
C TYR A 864 -23.18 -13.06 7.66
N PHE A 865 -22.71 -12.12 8.47
CA PHE A 865 -21.45 -12.21 9.20
C PHE A 865 -21.75 -12.63 10.64
N LEU A 866 -20.98 -13.58 11.16
CA LEU A 866 -21.15 -14.07 12.53
C LEU A 866 -20.05 -13.52 13.43
N PHE A 867 -20.44 -12.95 14.56
CA PHE A 867 -19.57 -12.44 15.60
C PHE A 867 -19.96 -13.02 16.95
N ALA A 868 -18.98 -13.23 17.82
CA ALA A 868 -19.21 -13.61 19.19
C ALA A 868 -18.63 -12.58 20.15
N GLU A 869 -19.45 -12.11 21.11
CA GLU A 869 -18.98 -11.27 22.23
C GLU A 869 -18.18 -12.11 23.20
N VAL A 870 -16.93 -11.70 23.44
CA VAL A 870 -16.04 -12.39 24.38
C VAL A 870 -15.36 -11.40 25.32
N PRO A 871 -15.20 -11.72 26.61
CA PRO A 871 -14.33 -10.99 27.49
C PRO A 871 -12.88 -11.09 26.98
N ILE A 872 -12.17 -9.97 26.93
CA ILE A 872 -10.77 -9.97 26.51
C ILE A 872 -9.90 -10.37 27.70
N GLY A 873 -9.35 -11.58 27.64
CA GLY A 873 -8.29 -12.07 28.49
C GLY A 873 -7.01 -12.32 27.68
N LYS A 874 -6.10 -13.15 28.17
CA LYS A 874 -4.94 -13.61 27.40
C LYS A 874 -5.43 -14.34 26.14
N ILE A 875 -5.26 -13.70 24.98
CA ILE A 875 -5.65 -14.25 23.68
C ILE A 875 -4.62 -15.33 23.31
N SER A 876 -5.04 -16.58 23.29
CA SER A 876 -4.22 -17.66 22.74
C SER A 876 -4.47 -17.78 21.21
N LYS A 877 -3.46 -18.20 20.47
CA LYS A 877 -3.57 -18.50 19.03
C LYS A 877 -4.36 -19.82 18.88
N SER A 878 -5.69 -19.73 18.87
CA SER A 878 -6.57 -20.88 18.63
C SER A 878 -7.23 -20.76 17.27
N ILE A 879 -7.51 -21.89 16.64
CA ILE A 879 -8.34 -21.96 15.44
C ILE A 879 -9.79 -22.09 15.90
N VAL A 880 -10.58 -21.06 15.65
CA VAL A 880 -12.01 -21.04 15.95
C VAL A 880 -12.78 -21.38 14.68
N THR A 881 -13.77 -22.24 14.83
CA THR A 881 -14.68 -22.62 13.76
C THR A 881 -16.08 -22.18 14.10
N PHE A 882 -16.69 -21.37 13.25
CA PHE A 882 -18.10 -21.06 13.25
C PHE A 882 -18.83 -21.97 12.24
N SER A 883 -19.96 -22.51 12.63
CA SER A 883 -20.82 -23.29 11.73
C SER A 883 -22.27 -22.84 11.86
N ILE A 884 -22.95 -22.71 10.73
CA ILE A 884 -24.39 -22.43 10.66
C ILE A 884 -24.99 -23.47 9.73
N GLY A 885 -25.86 -24.35 10.27
CA GLY A 885 -26.32 -25.50 9.54
C GLY A 885 -25.15 -26.38 9.06
N LYS A 886 -25.13 -26.64 7.75
CA LYS A 886 -24.07 -27.45 7.10
C LYS A 886 -22.83 -26.61 6.71
N VAL A 887 -22.89 -25.28 6.78
CA VAL A 887 -21.80 -24.37 6.37
C VAL A 887 -20.84 -24.18 7.53
N LYS A 888 -19.53 -24.33 7.26
CA LYS A 888 -18.47 -24.15 8.25
C LYS A 888 -17.45 -23.14 7.74
N ASN A 889 -17.12 -22.17 8.56
CA ASN A 889 -16.03 -21.26 8.33
C ASN A 889 -15.09 -21.27 9.54
N GLY A 890 -13.79 -21.40 9.30
CA GLY A 890 -12.82 -21.48 10.39
C GLY A 890 -11.44 -20.99 9.99
N SER A 891 -10.83 -20.22 10.86
CA SER A 891 -9.45 -19.74 10.75
C SER A 891 -8.91 -19.40 12.13
N SER A 892 -7.68 -18.87 12.19
CA SER A 892 -7.18 -18.26 13.43
C SER A 892 -8.19 -17.23 13.94
N ALA A 893 -8.49 -17.30 15.23
CA ALA A 893 -9.38 -16.36 15.88
C ALA A 893 -8.87 -14.92 15.72
N ARG A 894 -9.77 -14.02 15.42
CA ARG A 894 -9.53 -12.59 15.34
C ARG A 894 -10.42 -11.88 16.34
N PHE A 895 -9.89 -10.80 16.91
CA PHE A 895 -10.62 -10.01 17.87
C PHE A 895 -10.59 -8.55 17.48
N ALA A 896 -11.74 -7.94 17.36
CA ALA A 896 -11.85 -6.49 17.41
C ALA A 896 -12.03 -6.10 18.89
N THR A 897 -11.08 -5.36 19.43
CA THR A 897 -11.25 -4.77 20.78
C THR A 897 -12.26 -3.64 20.67
N ILE A 898 -13.40 -3.81 21.34
CA ILE A 898 -14.49 -2.84 21.29
C ILE A 898 -14.33 -1.80 22.41
N LYS A 899 -14.07 -2.29 23.63
CA LYS A 899 -13.81 -1.48 24.81
C LYS A 899 -12.94 -2.28 25.78
N PRO A 900 -12.32 -1.66 26.79
CA PRO A 900 -11.57 -2.40 27.79
C PRO A 900 -12.36 -3.60 28.35
N GLY A 901 -11.77 -4.78 28.25
CA GLY A 901 -12.36 -6.04 28.74
C GLY A 901 -13.40 -6.71 27.84
N LEU A 902 -13.78 -6.10 26.71
CA LEU A 902 -14.75 -6.71 25.77
C LEU A 902 -14.25 -6.66 24.33
N GLY A 903 -14.42 -7.76 23.60
CA GLY A 903 -14.11 -7.86 22.19
C GLY A 903 -15.14 -8.64 21.39
N LEU A 904 -15.10 -8.46 20.08
CA LEU A 904 -15.80 -9.29 19.12
C LEU A 904 -14.83 -10.29 18.50
N LEU A 905 -15.17 -11.56 18.65
CA LEU A 905 -14.49 -12.66 18.00
C LEU A 905 -15.11 -12.92 16.63
N TYR A 906 -14.28 -13.07 15.61
CA TYR A 906 -14.68 -13.47 14.27
C TYR A 906 -13.61 -14.33 13.60
N THR A 907 -13.92 -14.94 12.47
CA THR A 907 -12.98 -15.74 11.67
C THR A 907 -12.70 -15.04 10.34
N GLY A 908 -11.44 -15.09 9.91
CA GLY A 908 -10.94 -14.45 8.71
C GLY A 908 -9.56 -13.86 8.94
N SER A 909 -8.93 -13.32 7.91
CA SER A 909 -7.61 -12.68 8.06
C SER A 909 -7.74 -11.20 8.42
N LEU A 910 -8.22 -10.39 7.52
CA LEU A 910 -8.48 -8.95 7.71
C LEU A 910 -9.97 -8.63 7.64
N SER A 911 -10.74 -9.46 6.94
CA SER A 911 -12.18 -9.36 6.80
C SER A 911 -12.88 -10.48 7.56
N ALA A 912 -14.08 -10.22 8.06
CA ALA A 912 -14.93 -11.24 8.65
C ALA A 912 -15.42 -12.23 7.59
N TRP A 913 -15.47 -13.50 7.91
CA TRP A 913 -16.03 -14.49 7.01
C TRP A 913 -17.55 -14.43 7.04
N TYR A 914 -18.18 -14.61 5.89
CA TYR A 914 -19.62 -14.56 5.72
C TYR A 914 -20.21 -15.93 5.41
N PHE A 915 -21.52 -16.05 5.69
CA PHE A 915 -22.34 -17.20 5.41
C PHE A 915 -23.45 -16.81 4.43
N PHE A 916 -23.59 -17.54 3.34
CA PHE A 916 -24.75 -17.44 2.47
C PHE A 916 -25.84 -18.36 3.02
N LEU A 917 -26.94 -17.77 3.50
CA LEU A 917 -28.01 -18.48 4.18
C LEU A 917 -29.34 -18.22 3.48
N ASP A 918 -30.16 -19.25 3.39
CA ASP A 918 -31.56 -19.12 3.01
C ASP A 918 -32.39 -18.64 4.22
N LYS A 919 -33.62 -18.17 3.99
CA LYS A 919 -34.58 -17.92 5.06
C LYS A 919 -34.87 -19.22 5.81
N GLY A 920 -34.87 -19.21 7.12
CA GLY A 920 -35.11 -20.39 7.95
C GLY A 920 -34.36 -20.38 9.29
N THR A 921 -34.59 -21.44 10.07
CA THR A 921 -33.91 -21.62 11.37
C THR A 921 -32.78 -22.63 11.23
N PHE A 922 -31.61 -22.30 11.72
CA PHE A 922 -30.39 -23.08 11.59
C PHE A 922 -29.69 -23.29 12.94
N PRO A 923 -29.10 -24.46 13.18
CA PRO A 923 -28.21 -24.65 14.30
C PRO A 923 -26.92 -23.85 14.09
N VAL A 924 -26.42 -23.24 15.14
CA VAL A 924 -25.17 -22.49 15.20
C VAL A 924 -24.21 -23.20 16.13
N THR A 925 -22.97 -23.42 15.71
CA THR A 925 -21.93 -23.94 16.61
C THR A 925 -20.66 -23.12 16.52
N VAL A 926 -20.01 -22.88 17.66
CA VAL A 926 -18.68 -22.27 17.75
C VAL A 926 -17.76 -23.24 18.49
N LYS A 927 -16.64 -23.60 17.87
CA LYS A 927 -15.65 -24.54 18.42
C LYS A 927 -14.25 -23.95 18.39
N GLY A 928 -13.37 -24.43 19.28
CA GLY A 928 -11.95 -24.14 19.25
C GLY A 928 -11.56 -22.85 19.99
N LEU A 929 -12.37 -22.41 20.92
CA LEU A 929 -12.00 -21.35 21.84
C LEU A 929 -10.84 -21.80 22.75
N ALA A 930 -10.01 -20.84 23.16
CA ALA A 930 -8.98 -21.13 24.15
C ALA A 930 -9.59 -21.56 25.50
N PRO A 931 -8.91 -22.43 26.25
CA PRO A 931 -9.37 -22.79 27.58
C PRO A 931 -9.63 -21.55 28.45
N GLY A 932 -10.80 -21.51 29.10
CA GLY A 932 -11.20 -20.41 29.95
C GLY A 932 -11.86 -19.19 29.24
N GLN A 933 -11.85 -19.15 27.91
CA GLN A 933 -12.62 -18.15 27.16
C GLN A 933 -14.11 -18.48 27.13
N LYS A 934 -14.92 -17.48 27.47
CA LYS A 934 -16.39 -17.61 27.46
C LYS A 934 -17.00 -16.69 26.41
N ILE A 935 -17.98 -17.20 25.69
CA ILE A 935 -18.83 -16.38 24.80
C ILE A 935 -20.01 -15.86 25.64
N LYS A 936 -20.25 -14.56 25.56
CA LYS A 936 -21.42 -13.90 26.19
C LYS A 936 -22.65 -13.96 25.29
N ASN A 937 -22.47 -13.57 24.03
CA ASN A 937 -23.51 -13.55 23.00
C ASN A 937 -22.92 -13.92 21.63
N ILE A 938 -23.77 -14.43 20.73
CA ILE A 938 -23.42 -14.64 19.32
C ILE A 938 -24.44 -13.89 18.47
N PHE A 939 -23.95 -13.11 17.52
CA PHE A 939 -24.78 -12.31 16.62
C PHE A 939 -24.49 -12.63 15.16
N LEU A 940 -25.51 -12.53 14.33
CA LEU A 940 -25.41 -12.46 12.91
C LEU A 940 -25.89 -11.10 12.42
N THR A 941 -25.26 -10.57 11.39
CA THR A 941 -25.68 -9.34 10.74
C THR A 941 -25.33 -9.35 9.26
N SER A 942 -26.16 -8.74 8.43
CA SER A 942 -25.83 -8.46 7.03
C SER A 942 -25.02 -7.17 6.86
N GLN A 943 -24.85 -6.40 7.95
CA GLN A 943 -24.18 -5.09 7.98
C GLN A 943 -23.15 -5.06 9.12
N PRO A 944 -21.99 -5.68 8.93
CA PRO A 944 -21.01 -5.86 9.99
C PRO A 944 -20.43 -4.53 10.52
N GLU A 945 -20.40 -3.47 9.74
CA GLU A 945 -19.99 -2.13 10.18
C GLU A 945 -20.97 -1.53 11.19
N GLU A 946 -22.26 -1.79 11.08
CA GLU A 946 -23.24 -1.31 12.06
C GLU A 946 -23.05 -1.98 13.41
N LEU A 947 -22.66 -3.25 13.42
CA LEU A 947 -22.31 -3.94 14.65
C LEU A 947 -21.13 -3.26 15.35
N LEU A 948 -20.06 -2.96 14.62
CA LEU A 948 -18.89 -2.28 15.19
C LEU A 948 -19.27 -0.91 15.77
N ARG A 949 -20.01 -0.13 15.01
CA ARG A 949 -20.50 1.21 15.46
C ARG A 949 -21.46 1.13 16.65
N SER A 950 -22.19 0.03 16.84
CA SER A 950 -23.12 -0.14 17.97
C SER A 950 -22.42 -0.22 19.33
N TYR A 951 -21.11 -0.38 19.36
CA TYR A 951 -20.29 -0.46 20.57
C TYR A 951 -19.45 0.80 20.82
N GLU A 952 -19.37 1.71 19.85
CA GLU A 952 -18.73 3.01 20.03
C GLU A 952 -19.59 3.91 20.90
#